data_e8ffd5daa80d6cd6f7dd453ae199eee2
#
_entry.id   e8ffd5daa80d6cd6f7dd453ae199eee2
#
_cell.length_a   1.000
_cell.length_b   1.000
_cell.length_c   1.000
_cell.angle_alpha   90.00
_cell.angle_beta   90.00
_cell.angle_gamma   90.00
#
_symmetry.space_group_name_H-M   'P 1'
#
loop_
_entity.id
_entity.type
_entity.pdbx_description
1 polymer ?
#
loop_
_entity_poly.entity_id
_entity_poly.type
_entity_poly.pdbx_seq_one_letter_code
_entity_poly.pdbx_strand_id
1 'polypeptide(L)'
;MNQPSAALEKRCAFFIPVLVFVTALLPACAAFDKDPDRGATTVKQDVFGDQFDTVEYLPSQNWQPADSLWFYSVTQGSDMMPYDFFMVLEKKGTSEPFRSNENMNRYRYLPQKPTSSNPDALPVGFVKDTYKGNDYVGLTCAACHTGQINYKGKGIRIDGGPAGADMETFMADIVRAMKATRENEEVQNRFVKNVLARGTYKTEADVKADLQKYTERLVSYITINYSTTHYGYARLDAFGRIYNRVLEHIVTVKELKDLLSDPWIMKNAAISEEELESIAGNTDRVLSGEQRDQIVRNLLAVLTRNRTLEGLEPLGKLRNKLFNPPNAPVSYPFLWDTPQHDYVQWNGLTENSGLKAIARNAGEAIGVFGTLDWTERDGFSLPALITGQGLFGRHISYDSSVNVLNLRRIEARLLSLQSPQWPENILPPFDRSRLVKGKSLFNRHCVSCHSNIKRDDTDRRVVAHMSRASDVGTDPQMAENSVNYQGFSGIQRNRYVSAGGVGDILLDQRAPVSALLTKATIGVVATPEPDKWFLQRWSEWLYNLATGFRDNAIKPSIKRGDYDPDTTANPVASLKAYKARPLNGIWATAPYLHNGSVPTLYDLLLPKKRPGDADDGEYRPDEFEVGSREFDPAKVGFKSSGYGGFLFNTKGIKDDRGGYTKGNSNAGHEYGVRRMADESNGPVDQKIKDQCTDENIKDEDPSIKDKCLYPMSREDRLDLLEYLKTL
;
A
#
# COMPACT_ATOMS: atom_id res chain seq x y z
N MET A 1 -75.02 7.54 -14.43
CA MET A 1 -74.25 8.27 -15.41
C MET A 1 -73.26 9.14 -14.67
N ASN A 2 -72.07 8.65 -14.37
CA ASN A 2 -71.04 9.37 -13.72
C ASN A 2 -69.76 9.27 -14.61
N GLN A 3 -69.24 10.42 -15.03
CA GLN A 3 -68.01 10.52 -15.79
C GLN A 3 -66.81 10.15 -14.92
N PRO A 4 -65.80 9.45 -15.42
CA PRO A 4 -64.58 9.18 -14.69
C PRO A 4 -63.67 10.41 -14.73
N SER A 5 -63.05 10.74 -13.59
CA SER A 5 -62.28 11.92 -13.31
C SER A 5 -60.94 11.98 -14.07
N ALA A 6 -60.61 13.16 -14.55
CA ALA A 6 -59.39 13.56 -15.23
C ALA A 6 -58.08 13.44 -14.40
N ALA A 7 -58.09 12.69 -13.28
CA ALA A 7 -56.95 12.49 -12.40
C ALA A 7 -56.06 11.29 -12.78
N LEU A 8 -56.48 10.43 -13.70
CA LEU A 8 -55.68 9.23 -14.07
C LEU A 8 -54.69 9.49 -15.21
N GLU A 9 -54.97 10.47 -16.09
CA GLU A 9 -54.09 10.76 -17.23
C GLU A 9 -52.81 11.52 -16.85
N LYS A 10 -52.79 12.25 -15.72
CA LYS A 10 -51.58 12.95 -15.26
C LYS A 10 -50.58 12.05 -14.53
N ARG A 11 -50.97 10.84 -14.13
CA ARG A 11 -50.04 9.89 -13.48
C ARG A 11 -49.26 9.01 -14.45
N CYS A 12 -49.77 8.79 -15.66
CA CYS A 12 -49.04 8.01 -16.68
C CYS A 12 -47.94 8.80 -17.39
N ALA A 13 -48.08 10.13 -17.49
CA ALA A 13 -47.05 10.98 -18.16
C ALA A 13 -45.75 11.16 -17.36
N PHE A 14 -45.74 10.88 -16.05
CA PHE A 14 -44.55 11.00 -15.20
C PHE A 14 -43.74 9.68 -15.11
N PHE A 15 -44.30 8.54 -15.46
CA PHE A 15 -43.62 7.25 -15.43
C PHE A 15 -42.86 6.92 -16.72
N ILE A 16 -43.21 7.53 -17.85
CA ILE A 16 -42.58 7.26 -19.14
C ILE A 16 -41.12 7.75 -19.17
N PRO A 17 -40.74 8.95 -18.70
CA PRO A 17 -39.32 9.35 -18.69
C PRO A 17 -38.45 8.57 -17.68
N VAL A 18 -39.02 8.07 -16.59
CA VAL A 18 -38.30 7.24 -15.63
C VAL A 18 -38.02 5.84 -16.21
N LEU A 19 -38.98 5.28 -16.94
CA LEU A 19 -38.82 3.97 -17.58
C LEU A 19 -37.80 4.03 -18.75
N VAL A 20 -37.76 5.13 -19.50
CA VAL A 20 -36.77 5.35 -20.57
C VAL A 20 -35.40 5.57 -20.01
N PHE A 21 -35.27 6.21 -18.82
CA PHE A 21 -33.96 6.38 -18.16
C PHE A 21 -33.45 5.06 -17.58
N VAL A 22 -34.32 4.22 -17.05
CA VAL A 22 -33.95 2.89 -16.53
C VAL A 22 -33.58 1.93 -17.67
N THR A 23 -34.26 2.00 -18.82
CA THR A 23 -33.90 1.18 -19.99
C THR A 23 -32.65 1.67 -20.71
N ALA A 24 -32.27 2.95 -20.60
CA ALA A 24 -31.02 3.47 -21.14
C ALA A 24 -29.78 3.10 -20.28
N LEU A 25 -29.98 2.74 -18.99
CA LEU A 25 -28.91 2.26 -18.12
C LEU A 25 -28.61 0.76 -18.27
N LEU A 26 -29.55 -0.02 -18.82
CA LEU A 26 -29.36 -1.47 -19.04
C LEU A 26 -28.27 -1.81 -20.09
N PRO A 27 -28.04 -1.03 -21.17
CA PRO A 27 -26.95 -1.32 -22.11
C PRO A 27 -25.56 -1.03 -21.55
N ALA A 28 -25.44 -0.14 -20.56
CA ALA A 28 -24.11 0.16 -19.97
C ALA A 28 -23.60 -1.00 -19.10
N CYS A 29 -24.47 -1.68 -18.36
CA CYS A 29 -24.08 -2.89 -17.61
C CYS A 29 -23.73 -4.06 -18.54
N ALA A 30 -24.44 -4.21 -19.65
CA ALA A 30 -24.19 -5.28 -20.64
C ALA A 30 -22.88 -5.12 -21.43
N ALA A 31 -22.27 -3.93 -21.43
CA ALA A 31 -20.98 -3.69 -22.10
C ALA A 31 -19.81 -4.26 -21.31
N PHE A 32 -19.88 -4.31 -19.98
CA PHE A 32 -18.84 -4.89 -19.13
C PHE A 32 -18.83 -6.43 -19.19
N ASP A 33 -19.98 -7.09 -19.38
CA ASP A 33 -20.05 -8.55 -19.48
C ASP A 33 -19.47 -9.10 -20.79
N LYS A 34 -19.20 -8.25 -21.77
CA LYS A 34 -18.69 -8.66 -23.08
C LYS A 34 -17.17 -8.76 -23.18
N ASP A 35 -16.44 -8.46 -22.12
CA ASP A 35 -14.97 -8.51 -22.10
C ASP A 35 -14.48 -9.58 -21.11
N PRO A 36 -14.63 -10.88 -21.45
CA PRO A 36 -14.33 -12.00 -20.53
C PRO A 36 -12.84 -12.07 -20.16
N ASP A 37 -11.94 -11.54 -21.00
CA ASP A 37 -10.51 -11.43 -20.74
C ASP A 37 -10.14 -10.15 -19.93
N ARG A 38 -11.14 -9.38 -19.52
CA ARG A 38 -10.99 -8.20 -18.63
C ARG A 38 -9.92 -7.22 -19.12
N GLY A 39 -9.78 -7.06 -20.43
CA GLY A 39 -8.79 -6.20 -21.04
C GLY A 39 -7.36 -6.71 -20.95
N ALA A 40 -7.13 -7.95 -20.58
CA ALA A 40 -5.79 -8.51 -20.52
C ALA A 40 -5.13 -8.55 -21.90
N THR A 41 -3.83 -8.27 -21.94
CA THR A 41 -3.00 -8.37 -23.13
C THR A 41 -1.62 -8.90 -22.78
N THR A 42 -0.95 -9.47 -23.77
CA THR A 42 0.42 -9.96 -23.64
C THR A 42 1.42 -8.89 -24.07
N VAL A 43 2.67 -9.06 -23.73
CA VAL A 43 3.80 -8.26 -24.21
C VAL A 43 4.68 -9.08 -25.12
N LYS A 44 5.26 -8.45 -26.14
CA LYS A 44 6.12 -9.14 -27.12
C LYS A 44 7.46 -9.55 -26.52
N GLN A 45 7.99 -8.73 -25.63
CA GLN A 45 9.27 -8.97 -24.96
C GLN A 45 9.13 -8.67 -23.47
N ASP A 46 9.44 -9.66 -22.66
CA ASP A 46 9.55 -9.50 -21.23
C ASP A 46 11.02 -9.34 -20.81
N VAL A 47 11.30 -8.44 -19.88
CA VAL A 47 12.66 -8.11 -19.42
C VAL A 47 13.38 -9.29 -18.75
N PHE A 48 12.62 -10.23 -18.21
CA PHE A 48 13.15 -11.44 -17.55
C PHE A 48 12.91 -12.72 -18.36
N GLY A 49 12.41 -12.58 -19.59
CA GLY A 49 12.11 -13.73 -20.44
C GLY A 49 10.84 -14.48 -20.05
N ASP A 50 10.00 -13.92 -19.20
CA ASP A 50 8.69 -14.52 -18.89
C ASP A 50 7.82 -14.57 -20.15
N GLN A 51 7.18 -15.73 -20.38
CA GLN A 51 6.34 -15.93 -21.56
C GLN A 51 4.94 -16.41 -21.14
N PHE A 52 3.92 -15.79 -21.74
CA PHE A 52 2.55 -16.25 -21.63
C PHE A 52 1.76 -15.80 -22.87
N ASP A 53 0.93 -16.71 -23.36
CA ASP A 53 0.12 -16.51 -24.56
C ASP A 53 -1.33 -16.17 -24.23
N THR A 54 -1.80 -16.62 -23.06
CA THR A 54 -3.17 -16.41 -22.57
C THR A 54 -3.17 -15.93 -21.14
N VAL A 55 -4.23 -15.23 -20.76
CA VAL A 55 -4.50 -14.84 -19.36
C VAL A 55 -5.77 -15.54 -18.89
N GLU A 56 -5.63 -16.28 -17.80
CA GLU A 56 -6.70 -17.02 -17.17
C GLU A 56 -7.12 -16.32 -15.87
N TYR A 57 -8.41 -16.29 -15.62
CA TYR A 57 -9.00 -15.77 -14.38
C TYR A 57 -9.60 -16.93 -13.59
N LEU A 58 -9.55 -16.83 -12.27
CA LEU A 58 -9.99 -17.89 -11.39
C LEU A 58 -11.46 -17.69 -10.98
N PRO A 59 -12.41 -18.51 -11.46
CA PRO A 59 -13.80 -18.44 -11.04
C PRO A 59 -13.98 -18.58 -9.51
N SER A 60 -13.00 -19.24 -8.87
CA SER A 60 -12.98 -19.41 -7.42
C SER A 60 -12.88 -18.10 -6.64
N GLN A 61 -12.48 -16.97 -7.27
CA GLN A 61 -12.45 -15.66 -6.61
C GLN A 61 -13.81 -14.96 -6.56
N ASN A 62 -14.86 -15.54 -7.16
CA ASN A 62 -16.23 -15.05 -7.14
C ASN A 62 -16.46 -13.67 -7.78
N TRP A 63 -15.47 -13.12 -8.49
CA TRP A 63 -15.60 -11.88 -9.24
C TRP A 63 -15.88 -12.16 -10.72
N GLN A 64 -16.85 -11.43 -11.27
CA GLN A 64 -17.16 -11.43 -12.69
C GLN A 64 -16.27 -10.42 -13.44
N PRO A 65 -16.19 -10.48 -14.79
CA PRO A 65 -15.41 -9.51 -15.57
C PRO A 65 -15.72 -8.04 -15.23
N ALA A 66 -17.00 -7.71 -15.00
CA ALA A 66 -17.43 -6.38 -14.62
C ALA A 66 -16.85 -5.92 -13.26
N ASP A 67 -16.71 -6.82 -12.30
CA ASP A 67 -16.15 -6.52 -10.98
C ASP A 67 -14.66 -6.14 -11.10
N SER A 68 -13.89 -6.94 -11.83
CA SER A 68 -12.48 -6.69 -12.06
C SER A 68 -12.22 -5.42 -12.87
N LEU A 69 -12.93 -5.23 -13.99
CA LEU A 69 -12.80 -4.03 -14.82
C LEU A 69 -13.13 -2.75 -14.04
N TRP A 70 -14.19 -2.81 -13.22
CA TRP A 70 -14.51 -1.70 -12.33
C TRP A 70 -13.40 -1.46 -11.30
N PHE A 71 -12.89 -2.50 -10.64
CA PHE A 71 -11.83 -2.40 -9.64
C PHE A 71 -10.52 -1.87 -10.24
N TYR A 72 -10.21 -2.24 -11.51
CA TYR A 72 -9.00 -1.78 -12.20
C TYR A 72 -9.03 -0.30 -12.55
N SER A 73 -10.22 0.28 -12.73
CA SER A 73 -10.41 1.64 -13.25
C SER A 73 -11.13 2.61 -12.32
N VAL A 74 -11.59 2.17 -11.14
CA VAL A 74 -12.26 3.06 -10.18
C VAL A 74 -11.25 4.01 -9.54
N THR A 75 -11.44 5.32 -9.74
CA THR A 75 -10.58 6.32 -9.11
C THR A 75 -10.79 6.38 -7.60
N GLN A 76 -9.72 6.62 -6.88
CA GLN A 76 -9.70 6.91 -5.45
C GLN A 76 -9.30 8.37 -5.14
N GLY A 77 -9.09 9.19 -6.19
CA GLY A 77 -8.64 10.56 -6.07
C GLY A 77 -7.11 10.69 -6.04
N SER A 78 -6.43 9.97 -6.92
CA SER A 78 -4.97 10.00 -7.06
C SER A 78 -4.57 10.90 -8.24
N ASP A 79 -3.78 11.94 -7.98
CA ASP A 79 -3.39 13.00 -8.94
C ASP A 79 -1.86 13.04 -9.08
N MET A 80 -1.25 12.04 -9.71
CA MET A 80 0.21 11.94 -9.78
C MET A 80 0.82 13.03 -10.66
N MET A 81 0.31 13.19 -11.88
CA MET A 81 0.75 14.20 -12.85
C MET A 81 -0.36 14.46 -13.88
N PRO A 82 -0.31 15.57 -14.66
CA PRO A 82 -1.29 15.84 -15.72
C PRO A 82 -1.44 14.64 -16.65
N TYR A 83 -2.69 14.29 -16.93
CA TYR A 83 -3.00 13.11 -17.76
C TYR A 83 -2.33 13.15 -19.11
N ASP A 84 -2.42 14.31 -19.80
CA ASP A 84 -1.84 14.48 -21.14
C ASP A 84 -0.31 14.35 -21.14
N PHE A 85 0.34 14.71 -20.03
CA PHE A 85 1.77 14.53 -19.90
C PHE A 85 2.15 13.04 -19.89
N PHE A 86 1.46 12.24 -19.08
CA PHE A 86 1.71 10.79 -19.06
C PHE A 86 1.44 10.12 -20.40
N MET A 87 0.42 10.61 -21.12
CA MET A 87 0.03 10.05 -22.42
C MET A 87 1.08 10.25 -23.51
N VAL A 88 1.88 11.33 -23.44
CA VAL A 88 2.85 11.68 -24.48
C VAL A 88 4.31 11.65 -24.03
N LEU A 89 4.58 11.41 -22.74
CA LEU A 89 5.94 11.34 -22.20
C LEU A 89 6.74 10.24 -22.90
N GLU A 90 7.97 10.55 -23.32
CA GLU A 90 8.91 9.61 -23.91
C GLU A 90 9.84 9.05 -22.82
N LYS A 91 10.33 7.83 -23.01
CA LYS A 91 11.40 7.26 -22.18
C LYS A 91 12.69 8.06 -22.37
N LYS A 92 13.43 8.29 -21.30
CA LYS A 92 14.73 8.98 -21.39
C LYS A 92 15.64 8.37 -22.47
N GLY A 93 16.09 9.20 -23.42
CA GLY A 93 17.02 8.82 -24.47
C GLY A 93 16.43 8.04 -25.63
N THR A 94 15.11 7.97 -25.73
CA THR A 94 14.40 7.33 -26.85
C THR A 94 13.20 8.18 -27.26
N SER A 95 12.55 7.83 -28.36
CA SER A 95 11.25 8.36 -28.76
C SER A 95 10.08 7.42 -28.42
N GLU A 96 10.34 6.34 -27.68
CA GLU A 96 9.29 5.41 -27.26
C GLU A 96 8.42 6.02 -26.17
N PRO A 97 7.09 5.85 -26.25
CA PRO A 97 6.19 6.28 -25.17
C PRO A 97 6.56 5.65 -23.84
N PHE A 98 6.65 6.45 -22.78
CA PHE A 98 6.92 5.95 -21.43
C PHE A 98 5.86 4.91 -20.99
N ARG A 99 4.60 5.13 -21.38
CA ARG A 99 3.46 4.26 -21.07
C ARG A 99 3.33 3.01 -21.95
N SER A 100 4.30 2.71 -22.83
CA SER A 100 4.24 1.50 -23.65
C SER A 100 4.09 0.24 -22.79
N ASN A 101 3.38 -0.77 -23.30
CA ASN A 101 3.12 -2.01 -22.58
C ASN A 101 4.41 -2.69 -22.11
N GLU A 102 5.43 -2.70 -22.97
CA GLU A 102 6.75 -3.27 -22.69
C GLU A 102 7.43 -2.51 -21.54
N ASN A 103 7.40 -1.16 -21.57
CA ASN A 103 8.00 -0.37 -20.52
C ASN A 103 7.24 -0.50 -19.19
N MET A 104 5.91 -0.49 -19.20
CA MET A 104 5.11 -0.66 -17.98
C MET A 104 5.27 -2.08 -17.41
N ASN A 105 5.35 -3.10 -18.26
CA ASN A 105 5.61 -4.47 -17.85
C ASN A 105 7.00 -4.64 -17.21
N ARG A 106 7.99 -3.84 -17.59
CA ARG A 106 9.32 -3.83 -16.95
C ARG A 106 9.23 -3.54 -15.43
N TYR A 107 8.29 -2.68 -15.03
CA TYR A 107 7.98 -2.41 -13.61
C TYR A 107 6.95 -3.38 -13.03
N ARG A 108 6.56 -4.40 -13.77
CA ARG A 108 5.53 -5.39 -13.40
C ARG A 108 4.12 -4.83 -13.25
N TYR A 109 3.83 -3.62 -13.75
CA TYR A 109 2.45 -3.21 -13.99
C TYR A 109 1.86 -4.02 -15.14
N LEU A 110 0.60 -4.41 -14.99
CA LEU A 110 -0.05 -5.37 -15.90
C LEU A 110 -0.67 -4.63 -17.09
N PRO A 111 -0.20 -4.86 -18.32
CA PRO A 111 -0.75 -4.22 -19.51
C PRO A 111 -2.21 -4.58 -19.76
N GLN A 112 -2.96 -3.63 -20.35
CA GLN A 112 -4.32 -3.83 -20.81
C GLN A 112 -4.47 -3.38 -22.27
N LYS A 113 -5.43 -3.96 -23.00
CA LYS A 113 -5.97 -3.43 -24.24
C LYS A 113 -7.09 -2.42 -23.94
N PRO A 114 -7.51 -1.60 -24.91
CA PRO A 114 -8.64 -0.69 -24.70
C PRO A 114 -9.90 -1.43 -24.27
N THR A 115 -10.58 -0.88 -23.26
CA THR A 115 -11.89 -1.34 -22.78
C THR A 115 -12.83 -0.15 -22.67
N SER A 116 -14.12 -0.37 -22.41
CA SER A 116 -15.09 0.70 -22.22
C SER A 116 -14.76 1.62 -21.03
N SER A 117 -14.16 1.08 -19.97
CA SER A 117 -13.75 1.84 -18.78
C SER A 117 -12.30 2.37 -18.87
N ASN A 118 -11.51 1.90 -19.82
CA ASN A 118 -10.10 2.25 -20.03
C ASN A 118 -9.80 2.36 -21.54
N PRO A 119 -10.35 3.37 -22.24
CA PRO A 119 -10.21 3.50 -23.69
C PRO A 119 -8.76 3.76 -24.13
N ASP A 120 -7.95 4.35 -23.27
CA ASP A 120 -6.55 4.67 -23.54
C ASP A 120 -5.57 3.52 -23.24
N ALA A 121 -6.08 2.33 -22.87
CA ALA A 121 -5.27 1.15 -22.58
C ALA A 121 -4.19 1.39 -21.51
N LEU A 122 -4.52 2.10 -20.45
CA LEU A 122 -3.63 2.24 -19.31
C LEU A 122 -3.44 0.87 -18.62
N PRO A 123 -2.30 0.62 -17.99
CA PRO A 123 -2.11 -0.62 -17.21
C PRO A 123 -3.15 -0.78 -16.10
N VAL A 124 -3.34 -2.01 -15.64
CA VAL A 124 -4.23 -2.29 -14.48
C VAL A 124 -3.89 -1.37 -13.32
N GLY A 125 -4.91 -0.70 -12.79
CA GLY A 125 -4.76 0.20 -11.66
C GLY A 125 -4.22 1.59 -12.00
N PHE A 126 -4.04 1.92 -13.28
CA PHE A 126 -3.81 3.29 -13.72
C PHE A 126 -5.13 3.86 -14.24
N VAL A 127 -5.44 5.08 -13.85
CA VAL A 127 -6.74 5.69 -14.15
C VAL A 127 -6.59 7.17 -14.49
N LYS A 128 -7.51 7.67 -15.31
CA LYS A 128 -7.73 9.10 -15.47
C LYS A 128 -8.59 9.58 -14.31
N ASP A 129 -8.08 10.46 -13.50
CA ASP A 129 -8.81 11.15 -12.44
C ASP A 129 -9.04 12.60 -12.81
N THR A 130 -10.13 13.21 -12.31
CA THR A 130 -10.43 14.62 -12.54
C THR A 130 -10.65 15.32 -11.21
N TYR A 131 -9.85 16.34 -10.92
CA TYR A 131 -9.99 17.15 -9.72
C TYR A 131 -9.92 18.63 -10.05
N LYS A 132 -10.91 19.39 -9.58
CA LYS A 132 -11.05 20.85 -9.87
C LYS A 132 -10.92 21.19 -11.36
N GLY A 133 -11.49 20.34 -12.21
CA GLY A 133 -11.52 20.53 -13.65
C GLY A 133 -10.23 20.20 -14.41
N ASN A 134 -9.22 19.66 -13.73
CA ASN A 134 -7.98 19.19 -14.35
C ASN A 134 -7.93 17.67 -14.33
N ASP A 135 -7.40 17.09 -15.41
CA ASP A 135 -7.26 15.65 -15.58
C ASP A 135 -5.84 15.19 -15.19
N TYR A 136 -5.78 14.15 -14.39
CA TYR A 136 -4.54 13.54 -13.90
C TYR A 136 -4.49 12.05 -14.24
N VAL A 137 -3.27 11.51 -14.37
CA VAL A 137 -3.08 10.08 -14.23
C VAL A 137 -2.88 9.78 -12.74
N GLY A 138 -3.62 8.81 -12.25
CA GLY A 138 -3.54 8.35 -10.87
C GLY A 138 -3.41 6.83 -10.77
N LEU A 139 -3.14 6.37 -9.55
CA LEU A 139 -3.09 4.97 -9.20
C LEU A 139 -4.34 4.58 -8.39
N THR A 140 -4.87 3.39 -8.66
CA THR A 140 -5.95 2.79 -7.87
C THR A 140 -5.40 1.65 -7.01
N CYS A 141 -6.22 1.08 -6.13
CA CYS A 141 -5.86 -0.09 -5.34
C CYS A 141 -5.35 -1.25 -6.21
N ALA A 142 -5.88 -1.40 -7.43
CA ALA A 142 -5.52 -2.48 -8.35
C ALA A 142 -4.06 -2.43 -8.81
N ALA A 143 -3.40 -1.26 -8.83
CA ALA A 143 -1.98 -1.15 -9.20
C ALA A 143 -1.04 -1.93 -8.28
N CYS A 144 -1.41 -2.03 -6.99
CA CYS A 144 -0.66 -2.76 -5.96
C CYS A 144 -1.32 -4.08 -5.56
N HIS A 145 -2.61 -4.26 -5.89
CA HIS A 145 -3.42 -5.40 -5.46
C HIS A 145 -4.09 -6.13 -6.64
N THR A 146 -3.30 -6.39 -7.70
CA THR A 146 -3.65 -7.34 -8.76
C THR A 146 -2.37 -8.04 -9.18
N GLY A 147 -2.27 -9.33 -8.89
CA GLY A 147 -1.11 -10.16 -9.18
C GLY A 147 -1.26 -10.93 -10.49
N GLN A 148 -0.15 -11.48 -10.97
CA GLN A 148 -0.13 -12.46 -12.06
C GLN A 148 0.95 -13.49 -11.80
N ILE A 149 0.62 -14.74 -12.01
CA ILE A 149 1.49 -15.91 -11.94
C ILE A 149 1.54 -16.53 -13.32
N ASN A 150 2.74 -16.82 -13.85
CA ASN A 150 2.90 -17.48 -15.14
C ASN A 150 3.28 -18.95 -14.96
N TYR A 151 2.65 -19.82 -15.70
CA TYR A 151 2.99 -21.23 -15.72
C TYR A 151 2.74 -21.84 -17.11
N LYS A 152 3.80 -22.36 -17.75
CA LYS A 152 3.73 -23.04 -19.05
C LYS A 152 2.93 -22.24 -20.10
N GLY A 153 3.25 -20.98 -20.29
CA GLY A 153 2.61 -20.12 -21.28
C GLY A 153 1.23 -19.57 -20.88
N LYS A 154 0.76 -19.84 -19.69
CA LYS A 154 -0.48 -19.27 -19.15
C LYS A 154 -0.21 -18.25 -18.04
N GLY A 155 -0.77 -17.06 -18.16
CA GLY A 155 -0.80 -16.06 -17.11
C GLY A 155 -2.06 -16.23 -16.25
N ILE A 156 -1.92 -16.54 -14.97
CA ILE A 156 -3.03 -16.66 -14.01
C ILE A 156 -3.16 -15.32 -13.32
N ARG A 157 -4.23 -14.59 -13.58
CA ARG A 157 -4.51 -13.29 -12.97
C ARG A 157 -5.21 -13.47 -11.63
N ILE A 158 -4.69 -12.80 -10.59
CA ILE A 158 -5.19 -12.89 -9.21
C ILE A 158 -5.72 -11.52 -8.79
N ASP A 159 -7.03 -11.36 -8.78
CA ASP A 159 -7.67 -10.14 -8.29
C ASP A 159 -7.50 -10.01 -6.77
N GLY A 160 -7.15 -8.81 -6.30
CA GLY A 160 -6.83 -8.57 -4.90
C GLY A 160 -5.51 -9.19 -4.43
N GLY A 161 -4.76 -9.88 -5.32
CA GLY A 161 -3.47 -10.48 -5.00
C GLY A 161 -2.32 -9.48 -4.97
N PRO A 162 -1.20 -9.80 -4.32
CA PRO A 162 -0.02 -8.95 -4.33
C PRO A 162 0.47 -8.69 -5.75
N ALA A 163 0.64 -7.42 -6.11
CA ALA A 163 1.28 -7.06 -7.38
C ALA A 163 2.80 -7.33 -7.32
N GLY A 164 3.38 -7.66 -8.46
CA GLY A 164 4.85 -7.73 -8.61
C GLY A 164 5.51 -6.35 -8.77
N ALA A 165 4.79 -5.26 -8.61
CA ALA A 165 5.21 -3.93 -9.04
C ALA A 165 6.48 -3.41 -8.34
N ASP A 166 7.39 -2.81 -9.12
CA ASP A 166 8.52 -2.00 -8.66
C ASP A 166 8.16 -0.52 -8.80
N MET A 167 7.49 0.00 -7.80
CA MET A 167 7.08 1.41 -7.76
C MET A 167 8.27 2.35 -7.56
N GLU A 168 9.33 1.93 -6.89
CA GLU A 168 10.52 2.75 -6.64
C GLU A 168 11.22 3.11 -7.95
N THR A 169 11.53 2.11 -8.77
CA THR A 169 12.16 2.31 -10.07
C THR A 169 11.23 3.05 -11.05
N PHE A 170 9.94 2.71 -11.05
CA PHE A 170 8.94 3.41 -11.87
C PHE A 170 8.93 4.92 -11.59
N MET A 171 8.86 5.34 -10.33
CA MET A 171 8.87 6.75 -9.96
C MET A 171 10.19 7.45 -10.30
N ALA A 172 11.31 6.78 -10.09
CA ALA A 172 12.62 7.31 -10.44
C ALA A 172 12.74 7.53 -11.97
N ASP A 173 12.23 6.60 -12.78
CA ASP A 173 12.29 6.68 -14.24
C ASP A 173 11.33 7.74 -14.81
N ILE A 174 10.14 7.94 -14.23
CA ILE A 174 9.27 9.06 -14.59
C ILE A 174 10.01 10.39 -14.38
N VAL A 175 10.64 10.56 -13.22
CA VAL A 175 11.41 11.78 -12.94
C VAL A 175 12.57 11.97 -13.91
N ARG A 176 13.29 10.89 -14.25
CA ARG A 176 14.36 10.94 -15.26
C ARG A 176 13.85 11.32 -16.64
N ALA A 177 12.68 10.80 -17.03
CA ALA A 177 12.04 11.11 -18.31
C ALA A 177 11.58 12.58 -18.37
N MET A 178 10.90 13.07 -17.31
CA MET A 178 10.45 14.47 -17.25
C MET A 178 11.62 15.46 -17.22
N LYS A 179 12.70 15.17 -16.48
CA LYS A 179 13.92 15.97 -16.50
C LYS A 179 14.55 16.01 -17.90
N ALA A 180 14.69 14.85 -18.55
CA ALA A 180 15.22 14.78 -19.90
C ALA A 180 14.35 15.56 -20.91
N THR A 181 13.03 15.49 -20.78
CA THR A 181 12.08 16.28 -21.59
C THR A 181 12.28 17.79 -21.38
N ARG A 182 12.51 18.23 -20.15
CA ARG A 182 12.73 19.64 -19.83
C ARG A 182 14.09 20.17 -20.31
N GLU A 183 15.14 19.32 -20.22
CA GLU A 183 16.54 19.71 -20.44
C GLU A 183 16.98 19.59 -21.90
N ASN A 184 16.27 18.83 -22.74
CA ASN A 184 16.55 18.64 -24.15
C ASN A 184 15.48 19.37 -25.00
N GLU A 185 15.91 20.40 -25.74
CA GLU A 185 15.00 21.27 -26.51
C GLU A 185 14.20 20.48 -27.57
N GLU A 186 14.83 19.55 -28.28
CA GLU A 186 14.15 18.75 -29.30
C GLU A 186 13.04 17.87 -28.70
N VAL A 187 13.34 17.20 -27.57
CA VAL A 187 12.37 16.38 -26.83
C VAL A 187 11.25 17.26 -26.27
N GLN A 188 11.60 18.42 -25.72
CA GLN A 188 10.62 19.37 -25.19
C GLN A 188 9.67 19.87 -26.26
N ASN A 189 10.18 20.22 -27.44
CA ASN A 189 9.37 20.71 -28.55
C ASN A 189 8.39 19.62 -29.05
N ARG A 190 8.83 18.35 -29.17
CA ARG A 190 7.93 17.23 -29.50
C ARG A 190 6.87 17.03 -28.42
N PHE A 191 7.28 17.05 -27.14
CA PHE A 191 6.39 16.91 -26.00
C PHE A 191 5.31 18.00 -25.99
N VAL A 192 5.71 19.27 -26.07
CA VAL A 192 4.79 20.43 -26.10
C VAL A 192 3.81 20.32 -27.24
N LYS A 193 4.29 20.03 -28.47
CA LYS A 193 3.44 19.80 -29.64
C LYS A 193 2.39 18.72 -29.41
N ASN A 194 2.81 17.58 -28.83
CA ASN A 194 1.93 16.44 -28.61
C ASN A 194 0.91 16.73 -27.50
N VAL A 195 1.29 17.44 -26.42
CA VAL A 195 0.36 17.88 -25.36
C VAL A 195 -0.68 18.85 -25.91
N LEU A 196 -0.28 19.87 -26.69
CA LEU A 196 -1.20 20.81 -27.30
C LEU A 196 -2.19 20.15 -28.25
N ALA A 197 -1.76 19.10 -28.99
CA ALA A 197 -2.61 18.34 -29.88
C ALA A 197 -3.73 17.57 -29.15
N ARG A 198 -3.61 17.35 -27.83
CA ARG A 198 -4.67 16.72 -27.02
C ARG A 198 -5.77 17.70 -26.61
N GLY A 199 -5.52 19.02 -26.72
CA GLY A 199 -6.54 20.06 -26.59
C GLY A 199 -6.83 20.58 -25.19
N THR A 200 -6.20 20.04 -24.15
CA THR A 200 -6.39 20.51 -22.76
C THR A 200 -5.64 21.83 -22.51
N TYR A 201 -4.41 21.94 -23.01
CA TYR A 201 -3.59 23.13 -22.89
C TYR A 201 -3.79 24.07 -24.08
N LYS A 202 -3.74 25.39 -23.83
CA LYS A 202 -3.96 26.42 -24.85
C LYS A 202 -2.66 27.01 -25.39
N THR A 203 -1.62 27.09 -24.59
CA THR A 203 -0.35 27.71 -24.97
C THR A 203 0.86 26.84 -24.61
N GLU A 204 1.96 27.00 -25.35
CA GLU A 204 3.24 26.35 -25.01
C GLU A 204 3.76 26.79 -23.65
N ALA A 205 3.51 28.05 -23.27
CA ALA A 205 3.97 28.58 -21.98
C ALA A 205 3.32 27.83 -20.81
N ASP A 206 2.01 27.53 -20.90
CA ASP A 206 1.27 26.78 -19.88
C ASP A 206 1.83 25.35 -19.78
N VAL A 207 2.10 24.67 -20.90
CA VAL A 207 2.69 23.34 -20.92
C VAL A 207 4.06 23.32 -20.26
N LYS A 208 4.92 24.30 -20.61
CA LYS A 208 6.29 24.39 -20.06
C LYS A 208 6.27 24.71 -18.56
N ALA A 209 5.40 25.60 -18.11
CA ALA A 209 5.22 25.94 -16.71
C ALA A 209 4.78 24.71 -15.88
N ASP A 210 3.78 23.99 -16.37
CA ASP A 210 3.31 22.77 -15.69
C ASP A 210 4.34 21.63 -15.77
N LEU A 211 5.07 21.47 -16.88
CA LEU A 211 6.17 20.51 -16.97
C LEU A 211 7.24 20.78 -15.90
N GLN A 212 7.60 22.04 -15.69
CA GLN A 212 8.50 22.41 -14.61
C GLN A 212 7.91 22.06 -13.24
N LYS A 213 6.68 22.53 -12.96
CA LYS A 213 5.98 22.33 -11.68
C LYS A 213 5.87 20.85 -11.29
N TYR A 214 5.39 20.01 -12.20
CA TYR A 214 5.20 18.58 -11.90
C TYR A 214 6.52 17.81 -11.88
N THR A 215 7.53 18.20 -12.65
CA THR A 215 8.88 17.65 -12.52
C THR A 215 9.42 17.92 -11.11
N GLU A 216 9.33 19.15 -10.63
CA GLU A 216 9.81 19.54 -9.31
C GLU A 216 9.03 18.85 -8.18
N ARG A 217 7.70 18.74 -8.32
CA ARG A 217 6.85 17.99 -7.37
C ARG A 217 7.30 16.53 -7.22
N LEU A 218 7.54 15.84 -8.34
CA LEU A 218 7.98 14.45 -8.33
C LEU A 218 9.42 14.29 -7.84
N VAL A 219 10.31 15.23 -8.16
CA VAL A 219 11.67 15.28 -7.57
C VAL A 219 11.60 15.43 -6.05
N SER A 220 10.75 16.32 -5.55
CA SER A 220 10.54 16.49 -4.11
C SER A 220 10.03 15.21 -3.47
N TYR A 221 9.04 14.56 -4.09
CA TYR A 221 8.50 13.29 -3.61
C TYR A 221 9.58 12.19 -3.47
N ILE A 222 10.41 11.97 -4.50
CA ILE A 222 11.48 10.95 -4.42
C ILE A 222 12.59 11.33 -3.43
N THR A 223 12.85 12.61 -3.25
CA THR A 223 13.86 13.10 -2.29
C THR A 223 13.41 12.92 -0.85
N ILE A 224 12.17 13.29 -0.55
CA ILE A 224 11.55 13.10 0.77
C ILE A 224 11.50 11.62 1.13
N ASN A 225 11.15 10.79 0.15
CA ASN A 225 10.97 9.36 0.33
C ASN A 225 12.20 8.52 -0.09
N TYR A 226 13.38 9.11 -0.09
CA TYR A 226 14.61 8.36 -0.33
C TYR A 226 14.87 7.34 0.78
N SER A 227 15.19 6.13 0.40
CA SER A 227 15.55 5.03 1.30
C SER A 227 16.93 4.46 0.95
N THR A 228 17.68 4.07 1.97
CA THR A 228 18.91 3.28 1.79
C THR A 228 18.60 1.78 1.60
N THR A 229 17.37 1.36 1.93
CA THR A 229 16.89 0.01 1.66
C THR A 229 16.20 0.00 0.31
N HIS A 230 16.83 -0.61 -0.70
CA HIS A 230 16.20 -0.78 -2.01
C HIS A 230 15.09 -1.82 -1.95
N TYR A 231 13.96 -1.50 -2.58
CA TYR A 231 12.77 -2.34 -2.47
C TYR A 231 12.78 -3.47 -3.51
N GLY A 232 13.13 -3.15 -4.75
CA GLY A 232 12.93 -4.07 -5.87
C GLY A 232 11.45 -4.34 -6.14
N TYR A 233 11.14 -5.55 -6.56
CA TYR A 233 9.80 -5.97 -6.95
C TYR A 233 8.96 -6.45 -5.77
N ALA A 234 7.62 -6.36 -5.93
CA ALA A 234 6.59 -6.93 -5.06
C ALA A 234 6.50 -6.33 -3.64
N ARG A 235 7.15 -5.22 -3.35
CA ARG A 235 7.11 -4.58 -2.03
C ARG A 235 7.32 -3.07 -2.06
N LEU A 236 6.85 -2.40 -1.02
CA LEU A 236 6.96 -0.95 -0.84
C LEU A 236 6.91 -0.62 0.66
N ASP A 237 7.65 0.39 1.11
CA ASP A 237 7.33 1.02 2.41
C ASP A 237 6.19 2.04 2.22
N ALA A 238 4.97 1.52 2.12
CA ALA A 238 3.78 2.35 1.97
C ALA A 238 3.58 3.26 3.19
N PHE A 239 3.79 2.75 4.40
CA PHE A 239 3.60 3.51 5.64
C PHE A 239 4.54 4.70 5.76
N GLY A 240 5.83 4.52 5.56
CA GLY A 240 6.79 5.62 5.61
C GLY A 240 6.44 6.71 4.60
N ARG A 241 5.98 6.33 3.40
CA ARG A 241 5.55 7.27 2.35
C ARG A 241 4.26 8.00 2.70
N ILE A 242 3.24 7.29 3.22
CA ILE A 242 1.99 7.88 3.69
C ILE A 242 2.26 8.87 4.84
N TYR A 243 3.09 8.49 5.81
CA TYR A 243 3.47 9.36 6.91
C TYR A 243 4.13 10.64 6.42
N ASN A 244 5.08 10.54 5.50
CA ASN A 244 5.76 11.70 4.94
C ASN A 244 4.81 12.61 4.16
N ARG A 245 3.80 12.05 3.45
CA ARG A 245 2.78 12.86 2.78
C ARG A 245 1.96 13.69 3.79
N VAL A 246 1.60 13.13 4.93
CA VAL A 246 0.93 13.89 5.98
C VAL A 246 1.84 14.99 6.54
N LEU A 247 3.08 14.64 6.91
CA LEU A 247 4.04 15.59 7.45
C LEU A 247 4.30 16.77 6.49
N GLU A 248 4.41 16.50 5.20
CA GLU A 248 4.57 17.52 4.15
C GLU A 248 3.44 18.55 4.15
N HIS A 249 2.22 18.15 4.57
CA HIS A 249 1.01 18.98 4.48
C HIS A 249 0.55 19.59 5.81
N ILE A 250 1.18 19.26 6.93
CA ILE A 250 0.81 19.81 8.23
C ILE A 250 1.87 20.72 8.84
N VAL A 251 3.13 20.63 8.44
CA VAL A 251 4.23 21.46 8.96
C VAL A 251 3.92 22.95 8.74
N THR A 252 4.20 23.77 9.76
CA THR A 252 4.00 25.23 9.69
C THR A 252 5.29 25.95 9.30
N VAL A 253 5.15 27.19 8.78
CA VAL A 253 6.28 28.07 8.50
C VAL A 253 7.14 28.26 9.73
N LYS A 254 6.52 28.46 10.89
CA LYS A 254 7.23 28.66 12.16
C LYS A 254 8.10 27.45 12.51
N GLU A 255 7.54 26.24 12.46
CA GLU A 255 8.30 25.00 12.73
C GLU A 255 9.45 24.82 11.75
N LEU A 256 9.24 25.17 10.48
CA LEU A 256 10.28 25.13 9.47
C LEU A 256 11.37 26.16 9.75
N LYS A 257 11.01 27.43 10.10
CA LYS A 257 11.98 28.46 10.52
C LYS A 257 12.77 28.05 11.74
N ASP A 258 12.11 27.55 12.78
CA ASP A 258 12.76 27.08 14.01
C ASP A 258 13.77 25.96 13.70
N LEU A 259 13.43 25.06 12.79
CA LEU A 259 14.32 23.99 12.36
C LEU A 259 15.51 24.50 11.53
N LEU A 260 15.27 25.41 10.57
CA LEU A 260 16.31 25.99 9.72
C LEU A 260 17.24 26.93 10.47
N SER A 261 16.78 27.53 11.56
CA SER A 261 17.60 28.37 12.48
C SER A 261 18.52 27.52 13.40
N ASP A 262 18.45 26.19 13.34
CA ASP A 262 19.39 25.32 14.05
C ASP A 262 20.84 25.65 13.60
N PRO A 263 21.76 26.01 14.54
CA PRO A 263 23.12 26.46 14.20
C PRO A 263 23.89 25.45 13.38
N TRP A 264 23.63 24.16 13.60
CA TRP A 264 24.27 23.09 12.83
C TRP A 264 23.75 23.07 11.38
N ILE A 265 22.45 23.28 11.17
CA ILE A 265 21.84 23.32 9.82
C ILE A 265 22.33 24.55 9.07
N MET A 266 22.28 25.73 9.69
CA MET A 266 22.76 26.98 9.08
C MET A 266 24.22 26.86 8.65
N LYS A 267 25.08 26.34 9.54
CA LYS A 267 26.51 26.18 9.25
C LYS A 267 26.79 25.16 8.12
N ASN A 268 26.12 24.00 8.15
CA ASN A 268 26.43 22.89 7.24
C ASN A 268 25.67 22.96 5.92
N ALA A 269 24.50 23.63 5.90
CA ALA A 269 23.74 23.89 4.69
C ALA A 269 24.15 25.24 4.03
N ALA A 270 25.03 26.01 4.65
CA ALA A 270 25.43 27.36 4.22
C ALA A 270 24.22 28.25 3.89
N ILE A 271 23.19 28.22 4.74
CA ILE A 271 21.98 29.03 4.63
C ILE A 271 22.21 30.34 5.40
N SER A 272 22.11 31.49 4.75
CA SER A 272 22.13 32.79 5.43
C SER A 272 20.75 33.12 6.06
N GLU A 273 20.71 34.09 7.00
CA GLU A 273 19.45 34.56 7.57
C GLU A 273 18.52 35.15 6.50
N GLU A 274 19.07 35.86 5.51
CA GLU A 274 18.31 36.43 4.38
C GLU A 274 17.74 35.32 3.48
N GLU A 275 18.50 34.27 3.22
CA GLU A 275 18.02 33.09 2.49
C GLU A 275 16.94 32.35 3.30
N LEU A 276 17.10 32.27 4.63
CA LEU A 276 16.09 31.68 5.50
C LEU A 276 14.76 32.46 5.45
N GLU A 277 14.81 33.80 5.49
CA GLU A 277 13.62 34.64 5.33
C GLU A 277 12.98 34.49 3.94
N SER A 278 13.80 34.43 2.88
CA SER A 278 13.35 34.18 1.53
C SER A 278 12.68 32.82 1.36
N ILE A 279 13.23 31.79 1.99
CA ILE A 279 12.72 30.42 1.95
C ILE A 279 11.40 30.29 2.75
N ALA A 280 11.37 30.84 3.96
CA ALA A 280 10.27 30.64 4.89
C ALA A 280 9.18 31.72 4.82
N GLY A 281 9.48 32.87 4.17
CA GLY A 281 8.55 34.01 4.13
C GLY A 281 8.28 34.60 5.51
N ASN A 282 7.46 35.65 5.59
CA ASN A 282 7.19 36.41 6.81
C ASN A 282 5.80 36.09 7.43
N THR A 283 5.28 34.87 7.24
CA THR A 283 3.94 34.51 7.69
C THR A 283 3.94 33.46 8.78
N ASP A 284 3.24 33.71 9.88
CA ASP A 284 2.91 32.72 10.93
C ASP A 284 1.83 31.71 10.48
N ARG A 285 1.49 31.68 9.19
CA ARG A 285 0.38 30.90 8.64
C ARG A 285 0.83 29.58 8.02
N VAL A 286 -0.10 28.67 7.92
CA VAL A 286 0.04 27.45 7.16
C VAL A 286 0.34 27.74 5.70
N LEU A 287 1.32 27.05 5.17
CA LEU A 287 1.70 27.17 3.77
C LEU A 287 0.59 26.63 2.86
N SER A 288 0.23 27.38 1.81
CA SER A 288 -0.50 26.80 0.69
C SER A 288 0.35 25.70 0.01
N GLY A 289 -0.29 24.80 -0.75
CA GLY A 289 0.45 23.76 -1.49
C GLY A 289 1.54 24.34 -2.38
N GLU A 290 1.26 25.46 -3.03
CA GLU A 290 2.18 26.16 -3.92
C GLU A 290 3.36 26.79 -3.16
N GLN A 291 3.12 27.40 -2.02
CA GLN A 291 4.17 27.93 -1.14
C GLN A 291 5.07 26.84 -0.57
N ARG A 292 4.51 25.69 -0.19
CA ARG A 292 5.31 24.52 0.26
C ARG A 292 6.22 24.02 -0.83
N ASP A 293 5.69 23.83 -2.02
CA ASP A 293 6.47 23.38 -3.16
C ASP A 293 7.59 24.38 -3.47
N GLN A 294 7.31 25.68 -3.35
CA GLN A 294 8.33 26.72 -3.51
C GLN A 294 9.39 26.66 -2.42
N ILE A 295 9.02 26.45 -1.15
CA ILE A 295 9.96 26.32 -0.02
C ILE A 295 10.82 25.08 -0.18
N VAL A 296 10.23 23.94 -0.51
CA VAL A 296 10.99 22.70 -0.76
C VAL A 296 11.96 22.90 -1.92
N ARG A 297 11.56 23.57 -2.99
CA ARG A 297 12.43 23.90 -4.13
C ARG A 297 13.60 24.79 -3.71
N ASN A 298 13.33 25.87 -3.00
CA ASN A 298 14.37 26.82 -2.55
C ASN A 298 15.35 26.10 -1.60
N LEU A 299 14.83 25.31 -0.67
CA LEU A 299 15.61 24.51 0.25
C LEU A 299 16.51 23.51 -0.49
N LEU A 300 15.95 22.77 -1.43
CA LEU A 300 16.72 21.83 -2.27
C LEU A 300 17.75 22.57 -3.13
N ALA A 301 17.42 23.74 -3.68
CA ALA A 301 18.36 24.55 -4.48
C ALA A 301 19.53 25.04 -3.63
N VAL A 302 19.28 25.54 -2.42
CA VAL A 302 20.33 25.98 -1.49
C VAL A 302 21.23 24.80 -1.07
N LEU A 303 20.61 23.69 -0.70
CA LEU A 303 21.30 22.50 -0.23
C LEU A 303 22.05 21.75 -1.34
N THR A 304 21.71 21.94 -2.62
CA THR A 304 22.41 21.34 -3.77
C THR A 304 23.51 22.22 -4.36
N ARG A 305 23.65 23.46 -3.94
CA ARG A 305 24.75 24.36 -4.39
C ARG A 305 26.14 23.81 -4.04
N ASN A 306 26.28 23.10 -2.94
CA ASN A 306 27.54 22.55 -2.46
C ASN A 306 27.64 21.04 -2.75
N ARG A 307 27.68 20.66 -4.02
CA ARG A 307 27.73 19.25 -4.48
C ARG A 307 29.09 18.59 -4.34
N THR A 308 29.58 18.47 -3.13
CA THR A 308 30.55 17.41 -2.79
C THR A 308 29.79 16.25 -2.16
N LEU A 309 30.32 15.03 -2.18
CA LEU A 309 29.72 13.88 -1.45
C LEU A 309 29.42 14.21 0.02
N GLU A 310 30.26 15.08 0.62
CA GLU A 310 30.07 15.67 1.95
C GLU A 310 28.83 16.60 2.02
N GLY A 311 28.43 17.23 0.92
CA GLY A 311 27.27 18.14 0.85
C GLY A 311 25.90 17.44 0.86
N LEU A 312 25.82 16.14 0.61
CA LEU A 312 24.55 15.36 0.69
C LEU A 312 24.20 14.95 2.12
N GLU A 313 25.17 14.87 3.02
CA GLU A 313 24.94 14.50 4.43
C GLU A 313 24.06 15.51 5.18
N PRO A 314 24.24 16.84 5.04
CA PRO A 314 23.36 17.84 5.63
C PRO A 314 21.92 17.75 5.12
N LEU A 315 21.72 17.45 3.83
CA LEU A 315 20.39 17.21 3.25
C LEU A 315 19.71 16.01 3.90
N GLY A 316 20.43 14.92 4.06
CA GLY A 316 19.91 13.72 4.72
C GLY A 316 19.53 13.99 6.18
N LYS A 317 20.33 14.75 6.91
CA LYS A 317 20.05 15.11 8.30
C LYS A 317 18.85 16.06 8.44
N LEU A 318 18.74 17.06 7.57
CA LEU A 318 17.58 17.96 7.54
C LEU A 318 16.32 17.22 7.18
N ARG A 319 16.37 16.39 6.14
CA ARG A 319 15.25 15.52 5.75
C ARG A 319 14.79 14.66 6.94
N ASN A 320 15.72 14.00 7.64
CA ASN A 320 15.40 13.13 8.77
C ASN A 320 14.90 13.89 10.01
N LYS A 321 15.06 15.20 10.10
CA LYS A 321 14.43 16.04 11.14
C LYS A 321 12.97 16.38 10.82
N LEU A 322 12.62 16.52 9.53
CA LEU A 322 11.29 16.82 9.05
C LEU A 322 10.47 15.57 8.75
N PHE A 323 11.11 14.57 8.16
CA PHE A 323 10.50 13.36 7.62
C PHE A 323 11.16 12.12 8.19
N ASN A 324 10.51 10.98 8.01
CA ASN A 324 11.04 9.70 8.45
C ASN A 324 11.48 8.87 7.23
N PRO A 325 12.66 8.21 7.28
CA PRO A 325 13.13 7.41 6.16
C PRO A 325 12.22 6.19 5.94
N PRO A 326 11.68 5.97 4.72
CA PRO A 326 10.86 4.81 4.43
C PRO A 326 11.74 3.58 4.18
N ASN A 327 12.26 2.98 5.25
CA ASN A 327 13.25 1.90 5.23
C ASN A 327 12.72 0.53 5.68
N ALA A 328 11.41 0.38 5.73
CA ALA A 328 10.74 -0.85 6.11
C ALA A 328 9.81 -1.36 4.98
N PRO A 329 10.35 -1.77 3.83
CA PRO A 329 9.53 -2.26 2.73
C PRO A 329 8.83 -3.56 3.12
N VAL A 330 7.53 -3.61 2.82
CA VAL A 330 6.68 -4.78 3.02
C VAL A 330 6.03 -5.22 1.72
N SER A 331 5.70 -6.50 1.61
CA SER A 331 4.93 -7.03 0.50
C SER A 331 3.56 -6.39 0.44
N TYR A 332 3.04 -6.20 -0.77
CA TYR A 332 1.65 -5.78 -0.94
C TYR A 332 0.73 -6.85 -0.35
N PRO A 333 -0.11 -6.52 0.64
CA PRO A 333 -0.99 -7.52 1.25
C PRO A 333 -2.11 -7.92 0.28
N PHE A 334 -2.55 -9.16 0.31
CA PHE A 334 -3.75 -9.57 -0.41
C PHE A 334 -5.02 -8.96 0.22
N LEU A 335 -6.07 -8.74 -0.60
CA LEU A 335 -7.28 -8.01 -0.19
C LEU A 335 -8.46 -8.91 0.19
N TRP A 336 -8.49 -10.18 -0.26
CA TRP A 336 -9.55 -11.08 0.20
C TRP A 336 -9.50 -11.22 1.72
N ASP A 337 -10.64 -11.40 2.33
CA ASP A 337 -10.87 -11.41 3.77
C ASP A 337 -10.61 -10.08 4.50
N THR A 338 -10.05 -9.06 3.85
CA THR A 338 -9.74 -7.77 4.50
C THR A 338 -10.97 -7.13 5.15
N PRO A 339 -12.16 -7.06 4.52
CA PRO A 339 -13.34 -6.49 5.16
C PRO A 339 -13.85 -7.27 6.37
N GLN A 340 -13.49 -8.55 6.51
CA GLN A 340 -13.90 -9.41 7.61
C GLN A 340 -12.97 -9.32 8.84
N HIS A 341 -11.79 -8.72 8.70
CA HIS A 341 -10.88 -8.51 9.83
C HIS A 341 -11.32 -7.34 10.71
N ASP A 342 -11.15 -7.46 12.02
CA ASP A 342 -11.38 -6.38 13.00
C ASP A 342 -10.24 -5.35 13.01
N TYR A 343 -9.02 -5.79 12.76
CA TYR A 343 -7.83 -4.95 12.56
C TYR A 343 -7.07 -5.38 11.30
N VAL A 344 -6.48 -4.40 10.62
CA VAL A 344 -5.74 -4.61 9.38
C VAL A 344 -4.33 -4.05 9.45
N GLN A 345 -3.59 -4.13 8.35
CA GLN A 345 -2.16 -3.92 8.22
C GLN A 345 -1.34 -5.09 8.80
N TRP A 346 -0.07 -5.17 8.46
CA TRP A 346 0.81 -6.23 8.91
C TRP A 346 0.97 -6.28 10.43
N ASN A 347 0.96 -5.13 11.08
CA ASN A 347 1.08 -4.98 12.53
C ASN A 347 -0.26 -4.80 13.27
N GLY A 348 -1.38 -4.98 12.61
CA GLY A 348 -2.70 -4.82 13.23
C GLY A 348 -2.97 -3.43 13.79
N LEU A 349 -2.29 -2.39 13.30
CA LEU A 349 -2.40 -1.02 13.82
C LEU A 349 -3.80 -0.45 13.62
N THR A 350 -4.36 -0.65 12.43
CA THR A 350 -5.58 0.04 12.01
C THR A 350 -6.81 -0.78 12.33
N GLU A 351 -7.70 -0.23 13.15
CA GLU A 351 -9.04 -0.74 13.37
C GLU A 351 -9.88 -0.65 12.10
N ASN A 352 -10.64 -1.70 11.81
CA ASN A 352 -11.38 -1.85 10.56
C ASN A 352 -12.92 -1.78 10.76
N SER A 353 -13.39 -1.10 11.79
CA SER A 353 -14.80 -0.98 12.12
C SER A 353 -15.42 0.31 11.57
N GLY A 354 -16.65 0.25 11.08
CA GLY A 354 -17.45 1.41 10.69
C GLY A 354 -16.69 2.37 9.74
N LEU A 355 -16.71 3.66 10.05
CA LEU A 355 -16.02 4.70 9.27
C LEU A 355 -14.49 4.55 9.27
N LYS A 356 -13.90 3.78 10.20
CA LYS A 356 -12.45 3.61 10.27
C LYS A 356 -11.89 2.80 9.11
N ALA A 357 -12.69 1.88 8.53
CA ALA A 357 -12.33 1.19 7.29
C ALA A 357 -12.16 2.18 6.13
N ILE A 358 -13.06 3.16 6.01
CA ILE A 358 -12.98 4.20 4.98
C ILE A 358 -11.81 5.15 5.27
N ALA A 359 -11.59 5.52 6.54
CA ALA A 359 -10.45 6.36 6.94
C ALA A 359 -9.10 5.68 6.64
N ARG A 360 -8.99 4.37 6.82
CA ARG A 360 -7.83 3.59 6.39
C ARG A 360 -7.56 3.75 4.89
N ASN A 361 -8.59 3.54 4.06
CA ASN A 361 -8.46 3.70 2.60
C ASN A 361 -8.16 5.15 2.21
N ALA A 362 -8.71 6.13 2.93
CA ALA A 362 -8.34 7.53 2.73
C ALA A 362 -6.85 7.76 3.01
N GLY A 363 -6.26 7.09 4.01
CA GLY A 363 -4.82 7.11 4.26
C GLY A 363 -4.00 6.56 3.09
N GLU A 364 -4.44 5.46 2.49
CA GLU A 364 -3.79 4.92 1.28
C GLU A 364 -3.89 5.91 0.10
N ALA A 365 -5.07 6.49 -0.15
CA ALA A 365 -5.25 7.49 -1.22
C ALA A 365 -4.39 8.75 -1.00
N ILE A 366 -4.28 9.24 0.25
CA ILE A 366 -3.36 10.32 0.64
C ILE A 366 -1.93 9.98 0.23
N GLY A 367 -1.46 8.76 0.54
CA GLY A 367 -0.10 8.29 0.25
C GLY A 367 0.17 8.10 -1.24
N VAL A 368 -0.86 7.73 -2.00
CA VAL A 368 -0.77 7.46 -3.45
C VAL A 368 -1.23 8.68 -4.25
N PHE A 369 -0.56 9.81 -4.02
CA PHE A 369 -0.69 11.07 -4.77
C PHE A 369 -2.03 11.80 -4.65
N GLY A 370 -2.86 11.57 -3.64
CA GLY A 370 -4.00 12.44 -3.39
C GLY A 370 -3.56 13.91 -3.31
N THR A 371 -4.29 14.81 -3.97
CA THR A 371 -4.09 16.25 -3.79
C THR A 371 -4.68 16.67 -2.45
N LEU A 372 -3.89 17.36 -1.64
CA LEU A 372 -4.25 17.75 -0.27
C LEU A 372 -4.16 19.28 -0.14
N ASP A 373 -5.30 19.93 -0.03
CA ASP A 373 -5.41 21.39 0.10
C ASP A 373 -5.81 21.77 1.54
N TRP A 374 -5.04 21.29 2.51
CA TRP A 374 -5.32 21.51 3.93
C TRP A 374 -4.92 22.92 4.34
N THR A 375 -5.90 23.69 4.81
CA THR A 375 -5.73 25.09 5.18
C THR A 375 -6.50 25.41 6.46
N GLU A 376 -6.04 26.42 7.21
CA GLU A 376 -6.82 27.00 8.30
C GLU A 376 -7.86 27.99 7.75
N ARG A 377 -9.08 27.88 8.25
CA ARG A 377 -10.20 28.75 7.94
C ARG A 377 -10.89 29.24 9.19
N ASP A 378 -11.51 30.39 9.14
CA ASP A 378 -12.34 30.93 10.21
C ASP A 378 -13.83 30.85 9.81
N GLY A 379 -14.69 30.64 10.82
CA GLY A 379 -16.13 30.68 10.63
C GLY A 379 -16.86 29.40 11.03
N PHE A 380 -18.05 29.21 10.47
CA PHE A 380 -18.90 28.05 10.70
C PHE A 380 -18.44 26.83 9.89
N SER A 381 -18.33 25.66 10.53
CA SER A 381 -17.99 24.42 9.86
C SER A 381 -18.56 23.19 10.57
N LEU A 382 -19.48 22.47 9.91
CA LEU A 382 -19.99 21.17 10.39
C LEU A 382 -18.90 20.07 10.36
N PRO A 383 -18.03 19.97 9.33
CA PRO A 383 -16.89 19.06 9.36
C PRO A 383 -15.95 19.30 10.56
N ALA A 384 -15.73 20.56 10.91
CA ALA A 384 -14.89 20.91 12.07
C ALA A 384 -15.50 20.42 13.40
N LEU A 385 -16.82 20.49 13.54
CA LEU A 385 -17.52 19.94 14.71
C LEU A 385 -17.30 18.42 14.81
N ILE A 386 -17.47 17.68 13.71
CA ILE A 386 -17.29 16.22 13.66
C ILE A 386 -15.85 15.82 13.98
N THR A 387 -14.88 16.62 13.58
CA THR A 387 -13.46 16.38 13.85
C THR A 387 -13.00 16.91 15.21
N GLY A 388 -13.93 17.39 16.07
CA GLY A 388 -13.61 17.89 17.42
C GLY A 388 -12.91 19.25 17.43
N GLN A 389 -13.08 20.06 16.37
CA GLN A 389 -12.45 21.38 16.26
C GLN A 389 -13.37 22.55 16.68
N GLY A 390 -14.64 22.24 16.97
CA GLY A 390 -15.66 23.25 17.26
C GLY A 390 -16.47 23.65 16.03
N LEU A 391 -17.68 24.19 16.27
CA LEU A 391 -18.62 24.59 15.21
C LEU A 391 -18.28 25.96 14.62
N PHE A 392 -17.71 26.84 15.41
CA PHE A 392 -17.35 28.20 15.05
C PHE A 392 -15.89 28.48 15.41
N GLY A 393 -15.29 29.45 14.72
CA GLY A 393 -13.92 29.88 14.94
C GLY A 393 -12.91 29.24 14.00
N ARG A 394 -11.66 29.21 14.42
CA ARG A 394 -10.54 28.75 13.63
C ARG A 394 -10.50 27.20 13.55
N HIS A 395 -10.52 26.69 12.36
CA HIS A 395 -10.51 25.24 12.11
C HIS A 395 -9.66 24.88 10.87
N ILE A 396 -9.27 23.61 10.76
CA ILE A 396 -8.58 23.08 9.61
C ILE A 396 -9.62 22.53 8.61
N SER A 397 -9.56 22.99 7.36
CA SER A 397 -10.25 22.35 6.25
C SER A 397 -9.34 21.26 5.67
N TYR A 398 -9.83 20.01 5.61
CA TYR A 398 -9.11 18.89 5.04
C TYR A 398 -9.53 18.63 3.58
N ASP A 399 -9.67 19.69 2.80
CA ASP A 399 -10.01 19.57 1.37
C ASP A 399 -8.99 18.69 0.65
N SER A 400 -9.48 17.76 -0.17
CA SER A 400 -8.64 16.81 -0.91
C SER A 400 -9.33 16.26 -2.14
N SER A 401 -8.56 15.65 -3.05
CA SER A 401 -9.09 14.89 -4.18
C SER A 401 -9.61 13.49 -3.79
N VAL A 402 -9.39 13.06 -2.57
CA VAL A 402 -9.76 11.70 -2.12
C VAL A 402 -11.25 11.44 -2.31
N ASN A 403 -11.58 10.44 -3.12
CA ASN A 403 -12.96 10.09 -3.45
C ASN A 403 -13.54 9.10 -2.44
N VAL A 404 -14.10 9.65 -1.35
CA VAL A 404 -14.64 8.87 -0.21
C VAL A 404 -15.75 7.92 -0.63
N LEU A 405 -16.60 8.32 -1.57
CA LEU A 405 -17.69 7.47 -2.07
C LEU A 405 -17.16 6.24 -2.80
N ASN A 406 -16.15 6.41 -3.65
CA ASN A 406 -15.53 5.28 -4.35
C ASN A 406 -14.77 4.36 -3.39
N LEU A 407 -14.06 4.92 -2.40
CA LEU A 407 -13.41 4.11 -1.36
C LEU A 407 -14.40 3.22 -0.63
N ARG A 408 -15.58 3.74 -0.33
CA ARG A 408 -16.66 2.97 0.28
C ARG A 408 -17.19 1.87 -0.66
N ARG A 409 -17.37 2.18 -1.94
CA ARG A 409 -17.79 1.20 -2.95
C ARG A 409 -16.76 0.08 -3.13
N ILE A 410 -15.47 0.41 -3.04
CA ILE A 410 -14.37 -0.57 -3.05
C ILE A 410 -14.50 -1.52 -1.86
N GLU A 411 -14.69 -1.02 -0.64
CA GLU A 411 -14.90 -1.85 0.55
C GLU A 411 -16.10 -2.80 0.39
N ALA A 412 -17.22 -2.29 -0.10
CA ALA A 412 -18.40 -3.11 -0.35
C ALA A 412 -18.15 -4.19 -1.41
N ARG A 413 -17.35 -3.90 -2.45
CA ARG A 413 -17.02 -4.87 -3.48
C ARG A 413 -16.05 -5.96 -2.97
N LEU A 414 -15.10 -5.59 -2.14
CA LEU A 414 -14.15 -6.53 -1.53
C LEU A 414 -14.82 -7.58 -0.63
N LEU A 415 -16.02 -7.32 -0.10
CA LEU A 415 -16.79 -8.33 0.66
C LEU A 415 -17.07 -9.59 -0.16
N SER A 416 -17.26 -9.48 -1.47
CA SER A 416 -17.52 -10.61 -2.36
C SER A 416 -16.28 -11.30 -2.90
N LEU A 417 -15.09 -10.68 -2.74
CA LEU A 417 -13.83 -11.24 -3.22
C LEU A 417 -13.39 -12.42 -2.35
N GLN A 418 -13.29 -13.59 -2.94
CA GLN A 418 -12.81 -14.79 -2.27
C GLN A 418 -11.33 -15.06 -2.59
N SER A 419 -10.67 -15.78 -1.69
CA SER A 419 -9.30 -16.26 -1.92
C SER A 419 -9.23 -17.18 -3.15
N PRO A 420 -8.15 -17.15 -3.95
CA PRO A 420 -7.98 -18.02 -5.09
C PRO A 420 -7.77 -19.47 -4.64
N GLN A 421 -8.46 -20.42 -5.24
CA GLN A 421 -8.17 -21.84 -5.07
C GLN A 421 -7.11 -22.26 -6.08
N TRP A 422 -6.30 -23.25 -5.70
CA TRP A 422 -5.30 -23.84 -6.58
C TRP A 422 -5.94 -24.41 -7.84
N PRO A 423 -5.59 -23.92 -9.04
CA PRO A 423 -6.23 -24.32 -10.28
C PRO A 423 -5.61 -25.62 -10.84
N GLU A 424 -6.09 -26.79 -10.44
CA GLU A 424 -5.56 -28.08 -10.87
C GLU A 424 -5.68 -28.34 -12.40
N ASN A 425 -6.47 -27.54 -13.09
CA ASN A 425 -6.56 -27.58 -14.56
C ASN A 425 -5.42 -26.78 -15.26
N ILE A 426 -4.65 -25.99 -14.53
CA ILE A 426 -3.53 -25.19 -15.04
C ILE A 426 -2.23 -25.63 -14.37
N LEU A 427 -2.21 -25.64 -13.05
CA LEU A 427 -1.08 -26.10 -12.24
C LEU A 427 -1.16 -27.61 -12.03
N PRO A 428 -0.03 -28.29 -11.70
CA PRO A 428 -0.07 -29.71 -11.35
C PRO A 428 -1.07 -29.98 -10.20
N PRO A 429 -1.86 -31.04 -10.28
CA PRO A 429 -2.75 -31.41 -9.18
C PRO A 429 -1.94 -31.70 -7.91
N PHE A 430 -2.48 -31.35 -6.75
CA PHE A 430 -1.83 -31.66 -5.48
C PHE A 430 -1.94 -33.15 -5.15
N ASP A 431 -0.95 -33.65 -4.41
CA ASP A 431 -0.88 -35.05 -3.99
C ASP A 431 -1.86 -35.31 -2.82
N ARG A 432 -2.99 -35.91 -3.15
CA ARG A 432 -4.06 -36.21 -2.17
C ARG A 432 -3.60 -37.21 -1.06
N SER A 433 -2.59 -38.00 -1.32
CA SER A 433 -2.07 -38.94 -0.30
C SER A 433 -1.38 -38.21 0.87
N ARG A 434 -0.87 -37.00 0.62
CA ARG A 434 -0.14 -36.20 1.61
C ARG A 434 -1.07 -35.30 2.47
N LEU A 435 -2.32 -35.07 2.03
CA LEU A 435 -3.21 -34.08 2.66
C LEU A 435 -3.56 -34.37 4.12
N VAL A 436 -3.78 -35.61 4.48
CA VAL A 436 -4.17 -35.98 5.86
C VAL A 436 -3.05 -35.64 6.84
N LYS A 437 -1.82 -36.02 6.50
CA LYS A 437 -0.66 -35.71 7.32
C LYS A 437 -0.33 -34.23 7.31
N GLY A 438 -0.41 -33.57 6.13
CA GLY A 438 -0.22 -32.13 6.00
C GLY A 438 -1.20 -31.33 6.85
N LYS A 439 -2.47 -31.75 6.91
CA LYS A 439 -3.48 -31.12 7.79
C LYS A 439 -3.13 -31.31 9.27
N SER A 440 -2.66 -32.46 9.65
CA SER A 440 -2.21 -32.73 11.03
C SER A 440 -1.04 -31.86 11.43
N LEU A 441 -0.05 -31.69 10.53
CA LEU A 441 1.08 -30.78 10.74
C LEU A 441 0.63 -29.32 10.83
N PHE A 442 -0.29 -28.88 9.96
CA PHE A 442 -0.87 -27.54 10.02
C PHE A 442 -1.56 -27.26 11.35
N ASN A 443 -2.37 -28.22 11.84
CA ASN A 443 -3.05 -28.08 13.11
C ASN A 443 -2.07 -28.04 14.29
N ARG A 444 -0.92 -28.70 14.18
CA ARG A 444 0.11 -28.70 15.22
C ARG A 444 0.93 -27.38 15.23
N HIS A 445 1.33 -26.89 14.07
CA HIS A 445 2.35 -25.83 13.98
C HIS A 445 1.80 -24.45 13.59
N CYS A 446 0.59 -24.36 13.03
CA CYS A 446 0.13 -23.12 12.38
C CYS A 446 -1.18 -22.57 12.95
N VAL A 447 -2.14 -23.44 13.33
CA VAL A 447 -3.53 -23.05 13.65
C VAL A 447 -3.65 -22.17 14.90
N SER A 448 -2.68 -22.25 15.82
CA SER A 448 -2.66 -21.40 17.03
C SER A 448 -2.61 -19.91 16.69
N CYS A 449 -1.90 -19.53 15.62
CA CYS A 449 -1.77 -18.17 15.15
C CYS A 449 -2.63 -17.91 13.90
N HIS A 450 -2.67 -18.85 12.95
CA HIS A 450 -3.38 -18.72 11.67
C HIS A 450 -4.76 -19.36 11.74
N SER A 451 -5.78 -18.54 11.97
CA SER A 451 -7.16 -19.00 12.04
C SER A 451 -7.57 -19.76 10.78
N ASN A 452 -8.15 -20.96 10.97
CA ASN A 452 -8.75 -21.70 9.87
C ASN A 452 -10.17 -21.16 9.63
N ILE A 453 -10.42 -20.58 8.46
CA ILE A 453 -11.69 -19.96 8.11
C ILE A 453 -12.32 -20.63 6.90
N LYS A 454 -13.64 -20.61 6.82
CA LYS A 454 -14.37 -20.99 5.61
C LYS A 454 -14.30 -19.82 4.61
N ARG A 455 -13.77 -20.07 3.42
CA ARG A 455 -13.58 -19.02 2.41
C ARG A 455 -14.87 -18.44 1.84
N ASP A 456 -15.94 -19.18 1.83
CA ASP A 456 -17.26 -18.83 1.31
C ASP A 456 -18.20 -18.18 2.36
N ASP A 457 -17.80 -18.15 3.62
CA ASP A 457 -18.53 -17.46 4.69
C ASP A 457 -18.14 -15.97 4.68
N THR A 458 -18.92 -15.15 3.98
CA THR A 458 -18.70 -13.70 3.87
C THR A 458 -19.06 -12.94 5.15
N ASP A 459 -19.85 -13.55 6.05
CA ASP A 459 -20.28 -12.94 7.31
C ASP A 459 -19.33 -13.24 8.47
N ARG A 460 -18.30 -14.06 8.21
CA ARG A 460 -17.28 -14.41 9.21
C ARG A 460 -16.60 -13.17 9.77
N ARG A 461 -16.14 -13.27 10.98
CA ARG A 461 -15.28 -12.28 11.62
C ARG A 461 -13.93 -12.88 11.96
N VAL A 462 -12.88 -12.21 11.54
CA VAL A 462 -11.51 -12.59 11.82
C VAL A 462 -10.95 -11.67 12.89
N VAL A 463 -10.72 -12.21 14.09
CA VAL A 463 -10.09 -11.51 15.21
C VAL A 463 -8.59 -11.53 15.03
N ALA A 464 -7.96 -10.36 15.08
CA ALA A 464 -6.51 -10.24 14.94
C ALA A 464 -5.78 -11.03 16.04
N HIS A 465 -4.93 -11.98 15.61
CA HIS A 465 -3.97 -12.66 16.47
C HIS A 465 -2.61 -11.98 16.31
N MET A 466 -2.07 -11.50 17.40
CA MET A 466 -0.82 -10.73 17.43
C MET A 466 0.31 -11.57 18.02
N SER A 467 1.50 -11.45 17.43
CA SER A 467 2.72 -12.06 17.98
C SER A 467 3.83 -11.00 18.00
N ARG A 468 4.53 -10.86 19.10
CA ARG A 468 5.66 -9.91 19.19
C ARG A 468 6.70 -10.23 18.12
N ALA A 469 7.24 -9.20 17.51
CA ALA A 469 8.30 -9.39 16.49
C ALA A 469 9.52 -10.10 17.07
N SER A 470 9.84 -9.86 18.37
CA SER A 470 10.90 -10.54 19.10
C SER A 470 10.64 -12.04 19.24
N ASP A 471 9.39 -12.43 19.57
CA ASP A 471 9.04 -13.83 19.87
C ASP A 471 8.98 -14.67 18.59
N VAL A 472 8.53 -14.06 17.49
CA VAL A 472 8.59 -14.65 16.14
C VAL A 472 10.03 -14.67 15.63
N GLY A 473 10.88 -13.74 16.10
CA GLY A 473 12.26 -13.54 15.63
C GLY A 473 12.36 -12.94 14.22
N THR A 474 11.24 -12.39 13.69
CA THR A 474 11.18 -11.83 12.33
C THR A 474 11.70 -10.40 12.28
N ASP A 475 11.86 -9.84 11.07
CA ASP A 475 12.31 -8.46 10.89
C ASP A 475 11.39 -7.47 11.63
N PRO A 476 11.89 -6.68 12.59
CA PRO A 476 11.05 -5.81 13.40
C PRO A 476 10.82 -4.42 12.77
N GLN A 477 11.51 -4.08 11.66
CA GLN A 477 11.66 -2.69 11.21
C GLN A 477 10.33 -2.00 10.97
N MET A 478 9.38 -2.66 10.30
CA MET A 478 8.06 -2.06 10.03
C MET A 478 7.27 -1.79 11.33
N ALA A 479 7.27 -2.75 12.24
CA ALA A 479 6.59 -2.60 13.52
C ALA A 479 7.24 -1.51 14.38
N GLU A 480 8.59 -1.45 14.41
CA GLU A 480 9.33 -0.40 15.11
C GLU A 480 9.07 0.99 14.53
N ASN A 481 9.08 1.14 13.19
CA ASN A 481 8.82 2.43 12.55
C ASN A 481 7.42 2.95 12.89
N SER A 482 6.42 2.08 12.93
CA SER A 482 5.04 2.45 13.26
C SER A 482 4.89 3.06 14.66
N VAL A 483 5.79 2.70 15.57
CA VAL A 483 5.80 3.13 16.98
C VAL A 483 6.72 4.31 17.21
N ASN A 484 7.92 4.26 16.61
CA ASN A 484 9.01 5.18 16.94
C ASN A 484 8.98 6.46 16.10
N TYR A 485 8.34 6.46 14.92
CA TYR A 485 8.33 7.61 14.05
C TYR A 485 7.54 8.77 14.65
N GLN A 486 8.19 9.93 14.66
CA GLN A 486 7.66 11.19 15.18
C GLN A 486 7.70 12.27 14.12
N GLY A 487 6.74 13.17 14.13
CA GLY A 487 6.70 14.33 13.25
C GLY A 487 6.28 15.59 13.94
N PHE A 488 6.52 16.75 13.33
CA PHE A 488 5.93 18.00 13.77
C PHE A 488 4.42 17.92 13.61
N SER A 489 3.70 18.37 14.65
CA SER A 489 2.23 18.35 14.63
C SER A 489 1.63 19.48 13.79
N GLY A 490 2.39 20.54 13.54
CA GLY A 490 2.03 21.63 12.66
C GLY A 490 0.64 22.21 12.96
N ILE A 491 -0.18 22.27 11.91
CA ILE A 491 -1.56 22.75 12.00
C ILE A 491 -2.46 21.87 12.91
N GLN A 492 -2.04 20.64 13.20
CA GLN A 492 -2.79 19.73 14.07
C GLN A 492 -2.41 19.87 15.56
N ARG A 493 -1.45 20.72 15.90
CA ARG A 493 -0.97 20.92 17.27
C ARG A 493 -2.10 21.34 18.23
N ASN A 494 -1.99 20.93 19.49
CA ASN A 494 -2.97 21.18 20.56
C ASN A 494 -4.37 20.58 20.31
N ARG A 495 -4.46 19.55 19.48
CA ARG A 495 -5.70 18.81 19.22
C ARG A 495 -5.58 17.40 19.76
N TYR A 496 -6.70 16.85 20.22
CA TYR A 496 -6.79 15.44 20.59
C TYR A 496 -7.11 14.57 19.38
N VAL A 497 -6.56 13.37 19.38
CA VAL A 497 -6.91 12.31 18.47
C VAL A 497 -7.12 11.02 19.25
N SER A 498 -8.24 10.34 19.01
CA SER A 498 -8.47 8.99 19.51
C SER A 498 -7.79 8.04 18.53
N ALA A 499 -6.63 7.55 18.90
CA ALA A 499 -5.95 6.51 18.12
C ALA A 499 -6.62 5.17 18.45
N GLY A 500 -7.28 4.56 17.46
CA GLY A 500 -8.13 3.37 17.64
C GLY A 500 -7.48 2.29 18.50
N GLY A 501 -8.08 2.00 19.64
CA GLY A 501 -7.62 0.97 20.57
C GLY A 501 -6.46 1.36 21.50
N VAL A 502 -5.93 2.58 21.41
CA VAL A 502 -4.75 3.03 22.18
C VAL A 502 -5.04 4.24 23.07
N GLY A 503 -6.27 4.79 23.06
CA GLY A 503 -6.68 5.95 23.85
C GLY A 503 -6.52 7.29 23.15
N ASP A 504 -6.75 8.38 23.90
CA ASP A 504 -6.68 9.73 23.36
C ASP A 504 -5.25 10.29 23.50
N ILE A 505 -4.71 10.79 22.39
CA ILE A 505 -3.38 11.39 22.32
C ILE A 505 -3.53 12.89 22.07
N LEU A 506 -2.91 13.71 22.91
CA LEU A 506 -2.73 15.15 22.66
C LEU A 506 -1.55 15.33 21.69
N LEU A 507 -1.81 15.97 20.56
CA LEU A 507 -0.78 16.32 19.58
C LEU A 507 -0.02 17.56 20.09
N ASP A 508 1.12 17.36 20.74
CA ASP A 508 2.03 18.43 21.17
C ASP A 508 2.89 18.91 19.98
N GLN A 509 3.98 19.62 20.21
CA GLN A 509 4.88 20.10 19.14
C GLN A 509 5.35 18.98 18.20
N ARG A 510 5.66 17.83 18.76
CA ARG A 510 5.88 16.58 18.03
C ARG A 510 4.95 15.48 18.53
N ALA A 511 4.50 14.64 17.65
CA ALA A 511 3.61 13.54 17.99
C ALA A 511 3.93 12.28 17.15
N PRO A 512 3.49 11.09 17.58
CA PRO A 512 3.58 9.90 16.77
C PRO A 512 2.94 10.11 15.41
N VAL A 513 3.64 9.78 14.33
CA VAL A 513 3.11 10.00 12.96
C VAL A 513 1.85 9.18 12.68
N SER A 514 1.68 8.05 13.37
CA SER A 514 0.43 7.27 13.32
C SER A 514 -0.78 8.06 13.86
N ALA A 515 -0.59 8.86 14.90
CA ALA A 515 -1.62 9.74 15.44
C ALA A 515 -1.91 10.92 14.50
N LEU A 516 -0.86 11.52 13.91
CA LEU A 516 -1.00 12.58 12.91
C LEU A 516 -1.76 12.09 11.67
N LEU A 517 -1.44 10.90 11.17
CA LEU A 517 -2.16 10.26 10.07
C LEU A 517 -3.61 9.97 10.42
N THR A 518 -3.88 9.42 11.61
CA THR A 518 -5.25 9.16 12.07
C THR A 518 -6.08 10.45 12.08
N LYS A 519 -5.52 11.54 12.60
CA LYS A 519 -6.21 12.85 12.59
C LYS A 519 -6.48 13.35 11.18
N ALA A 520 -5.50 13.22 10.28
CA ALA A 520 -5.62 13.62 8.89
C ALA A 520 -6.69 12.81 8.15
N THR A 521 -6.70 11.49 8.28
CA THR A 521 -7.67 10.61 7.61
C THR A 521 -9.10 10.84 8.11
N ILE A 522 -9.29 11.04 9.41
CA ILE A 522 -10.59 11.43 9.96
C ILE A 522 -11.02 12.78 9.38
N GLY A 523 -10.10 13.75 9.28
CA GLY A 523 -10.35 15.05 8.69
C GLY A 523 -10.83 14.96 7.25
N VAL A 524 -10.13 14.17 6.42
CA VAL A 524 -10.49 13.95 5.00
C VAL A 524 -11.86 13.30 4.87
N VAL A 525 -12.15 12.22 5.60
CA VAL A 525 -13.46 11.53 5.55
C VAL A 525 -14.60 12.43 6.04
N ALA A 526 -14.32 13.28 7.03
CA ALA A 526 -15.31 14.21 7.57
C ALA A 526 -15.49 15.48 6.71
N THR A 527 -14.65 15.73 5.70
CA THR A 527 -14.73 16.89 4.83
C THR A 527 -15.45 16.53 3.53
N PRO A 528 -16.52 17.26 3.14
CA PRO A 528 -17.17 17.04 1.83
C PRO A 528 -16.21 17.32 0.67
N GLU A 529 -16.24 16.52 -0.39
CA GLU A 529 -15.36 16.65 -1.55
C GLU A 529 -15.51 18.02 -2.22
N PRO A 530 -14.43 18.82 -2.34
CA PRO A 530 -14.54 20.25 -2.66
C PRO A 530 -14.85 20.56 -4.13
N ASP A 531 -14.59 19.63 -5.03
CA ASP A 531 -14.75 19.77 -6.49
C ASP A 531 -16.14 19.40 -7.00
N LYS A 532 -16.98 18.82 -6.14
CA LYS A 532 -18.35 18.46 -6.50
C LYS A 532 -19.32 19.63 -6.34
N TRP A 533 -20.37 19.62 -7.17
CA TRP A 533 -21.46 20.59 -7.06
C TRP A 533 -22.13 20.56 -5.68
N PHE A 534 -22.58 21.71 -5.17
CA PHE A 534 -22.98 21.92 -3.78
C PHE A 534 -23.96 20.87 -3.24
N LEU A 535 -25.08 20.60 -3.94
CA LEU A 535 -26.06 19.61 -3.46
C LEU A 535 -25.51 18.17 -3.51
N GLN A 536 -24.76 17.83 -4.55
CA GLN A 536 -24.12 16.53 -4.67
C GLN A 536 -23.11 16.32 -3.54
N ARG A 537 -22.23 17.30 -3.33
CA ARG A 537 -21.20 17.31 -2.30
C ARG A 537 -21.78 17.00 -0.91
N TRP A 538 -22.84 17.74 -0.52
CA TRP A 538 -23.46 17.58 0.80
C TRP A 538 -24.33 16.34 0.91
N SER A 539 -25.03 15.93 -0.15
CA SER A 539 -25.83 14.70 -0.14
C SER A 539 -24.95 13.45 -0.06
N GLU A 540 -23.85 13.38 -0.79
CA GLU A 540 -22.89 12.28 -0.72
C GLU A 540 -22.17 12.24 0.63
N TRP A 541 -21.82 13.39 1.19
CA TRP A 541 -21.22 13.49 2.50
C TRP A 541 -22.17 12.95 3.59
N LEU A 542 -23.43 13.40 3.63
CA LEU A 542 -24.44 12.88 4.56
C LEU A 542 -24.66 11.39 4.36
N TYR A 543 -24.74 10.93 3.12
CA TYR A 543 -24.87 9.51 2.81
C TYR A 543 -23.70 8.69 3.32
N ASN A 544 -22.48 9.14 3.11
CA ASN A 544 -21.27 8.47 3.58
C ASN A 544 -21.22 8.40 5.11
N LEU A 545 -21.58 9.47 5.82
CA LEU A 545 -21.66 9.47 7.28
C LEU A 545 -22.76 8.54 7.81
N ALA A 546 -23.97 8.62 7.25
CA ALA A 546 -25.11 7.84 7.73
C ALA A 546 -24.97 6.33 7.50
N THR A 547 -24.31 5.95 6.41
CA THR A 547 -24.22 4.57 5.97
C THR A 547 -22.85 3.92 6.26
N GLY A 548 -21.82 4.70 6.53
CA GLY A 548 -20.49 4.19 6.86
C GLY A 548 -20.46 3.29 8.09
N PHE A 549 -21.32 3.55 9.06
CA PHE A 549 -21.53 2.67 10.23
C PHE A 549 -22.32 1.41 9.90
N ARG A 550 -23.15 1.44 8.86
CA ARG A 550 -24.04 0.33 8.49
C ARG A 550 -23.34 -0.69 7.61
N ASP A 551 -22.51 -0.23 6.68
CA ASP A 551 -21.89 -1.08 5.65
C ASP A 551 -20.73 -1.92 6.18
N ASN A 552 -20.11 -1.50 7.29
CA ASN A 552 -19.13 -2.30 8.01
C ASN A 552 -19.63 -2.57 9.43
N ALA A 553 -20.34 -3.66 9.60
CA ALA A 553 -20.89 -4.10 10.88
C ALA A 553 -19.85 -4.72 11.81
N ILE A 554 -18.59 -4.82 11.39
CA ILE A 554 -17.51 -5.35 12.21
C ILE A 554 -17.30 -4.42 13.40
N LYS A 555 -17.31 -5.02 14.59
CA LYS A 555 -16.97 -4.33 15.84
C LYS A 555 -15.55 -4.66 16.23
N PRO A 556 -14.78 -3.69 16.74
CA PRO A 556 -13.45 -3.96 17.24
C PRO A 556 -13.52 -5.01 18.35
N SER A 557 -12.51 -5.86 18.39
CA SER A 557 -12.32 -6.87 19.42
C SER A 557 -11.07 -6.58 20.21
N ILE A 558 -10.93 -7.24 21.33
CA ILE A 558 -9.64 -7.37 21.97
C ILE A 558 -8.79 -8.28 21.06
N LYS A 559 -7.65 -7.80 20.62
CA LYS A 559 -6.69 -8.59 19.83
C LYS A 559 -6.24 -9.78 20.67
N ARG A 560 -6.01 -10.92 20.02
CA ARG A 560 -5.50 -12.14 20.66
C ARG A 560 -3.98 -12.22 20.52
N GLY A 561 -3.35 -13.08 21.31
CA GLY A 561 -1.93 -13.39 21.23
C GLY A 561 -1.05 -12.53 22.14
N ASP A 562 0.26 -12.65 21.93
CA ASP A 562 1.27 -12.04 22.79
C ASP A 562 1.66 -10.65 22.27
N TYR A 563 1.17 -9.64 22.93
CA TYR A 563 1.60 -8.25 22.77
C TYR A 563 1.34 -7.51 24.07
N ASP A 564 2.21 -6.56 24.41
CA ASP A 564 2.05 -5.77 25.64
C ASP A 564 1.30 -4.48 25.32
N PRO A 565 0.07 -4.31 25.81
CA PRO A 565 -0.62 -3.04 25.71
C PRO A 565 -0.04 -2.07 26.76
N ASP A 566 1.02 -1.33 26.42
CA ASP A 566 1.43 -0.18 27.22
C ASP A 566 0.58 1.03 26.82
N THR A 567 -0.39 1.34 27.65
CA THR A 567 -1.34 2.43 27.44
C THR A 567 -0.95 3.72 28.16
N THR A 568 0.18 3.74 28.90
CA THR A 568 0.54 4.86 29.79
C THR A 568 1.45 5.88 29.12
N ALA A 569 2.70 5.51 28.82
CA ALA A 569 3.71 6.43 28.30
C ALA A 569 3.80 6.46 26.76
N ASN A 570 3.62 5.31 26.11
CA ASN A 570 3.61 5.15 24.66
C ASN A 570 2.50 4.19 24.24
N PRO A 571 1.29 4.69 24.00
CA PRO A 571 0.13 3.86 23.69
C PRO A 571 0.31 3.00 22.42
N VAL A 572 1.24 3.36 21.52
CA VAL A 572 1.52 2.60 20.30
C VAL A 572 2.65 1.59 20.45
N ALA A 573 3.38 1.59 21.59
CA ALA A 573 4.49 0.66 21.85
C ALA A 573 4.07 -0.81 21.85
N SER A 574 2.82 -1.09 22.26
CA SER A 574 2.21 -2.42 22.20
C SER A 574 2.12 -3.01 20.79
N LEU A 575 2.33 -2.22 19.76
CA LEU A 575 2.22 -2.62 18.35
C LEU A 575 3.56 -3.09 17.74
N LYS A 576 4.61 -3.29 18.54
CA LYS A 576 5.84 -3.98 18.11
C LYS A 576 5.58 -5.48 17.89
N ALA A 577 4.52 -5.77 17.16
CA ALA A 577 4.02 -7.10 16.91
C ALA A 577 3.51 -7.18 15.46
N TYR A 578 3.38 -8.40 14.97
CA TYR A 578 2.77 -8.68 13.68
C TYR A 578 1.49 -9.48 13.85
N LYS A 579 0.57 -9.26 12.92
CA LYS A 579 -0.71 -9.94 12.87
C LYS A 579 -0.60 -11.18 12.00
N ALA A 580 -0.90 -12.35 12.57
CA ALA A 580 -1.11 -13.57 11.81
C ALA A 580 -2.43 -13.47 11.03
N ARG A 581 -2.40 -13.81 9.75
CA ARG A 581 -3.57 -13.81 8.85
C ARG A 581 -4.03 -15.25 8.59
N PRO A 582 -5.31 -15.48 8.30
CA PRO A 582 -5.74 -16.74 7.68
C PRO A 582 -4.94 -17.02 6.41
N LEU A 583 -4.63 -18.29 6.15
CA LEU A 583 -3.76 -18.67 5.03
C LEU A 583 -4.53 -19.09 3.76
N ASN A 584 -5.82 -18.74 3.68
CA ASN A 584 -6.63 -18.98 2.49
C ASN A 584 -6.02 -18.29 1.27
N GLY A 585 -5.72 -19.05 0.20
CA GLY A 585 -5.09 -18.53 -1.00
C GLY A 585 -3.61 -18.18 -0.85
N ILE A 586 -2.94 -18.64 0.20
CA ILE A 586 -1.53 -18.33 0.49
C ILE A 586 -0.59 -18.70 -0.66
N TRP A 587 -0.91 -19.74 -1.42
CA TRP A 587 -0.13 -20.20 -2.56
C TRP A 587 0.11 -19.10 -3.63
N ALA A 588 -0.80 -18.15 -3.73
CA ALA A 588 -0.79 -17.06 -4.71
C ALA A 588 -0.17 -15.75 -4.18
N THR A 589 0.56 -15.77 -3.07
CA THR A 589 1.00 -14.54 -2.38
C THR A 589 2.52 -14.42 -2.23
N ALA A 590 3.28 -15.19 -2.99
CA ALA A 590 4.75 -15.07 -3.00
C ALA A 590 5.21 -13.65 -3.42
N PRO A 591 6.37 -13.18 -2.95
CA PRO A 591 7.26 -13.78 -1.95
C PRO A 591 6.73 -13.63 -0.51
N TYR A 592 7.18 -14.49 0.38
CA TYR A 592 6.61 -14.68 1.72
C TYR A 592 7.34 -13.91 2.81
N LEU A 593 6.80 -13.97 4.03
CA LEU A 593 6.95 -13.06 5.16
C LEU A 593 6.39 -11.67 4.82
N HIS A 594 6.19 -10.84 5.84
CA HIS A 594 5.64 -9.49 5.67
C HIS A 594 6.52 -8.59 4.79
N ASN A 595 7.82 -8.85 4.72
CA ASN A 595 8.81 -8.08 3.97
C ASN A 595 9.25 -8.75 2.64
N GLY A 596 8.63 -9.86 2.25
CA GLY A 596 8.95 -10.57 1.00
C GLY A 596 10.34 -11.22 0.98
N SER A 597 10.93 -11.49 2.15
CA SER A 597 12.32 -11.99 2.26
C SER A 597 12.49 -13.51 2.06
N VAL A 598 11.41 -14.22 1.73
CA VAL A 598 11.44 -15.67 1.45
C VAL A 598 10.73 -15.95 0.13
N PRO A 599 11.40 -16.56 -0.86
CA PRO A 599 10.86 -16.65 -2.22
C PRO A 599 9.73 -17.66 -2.38
N THR A 600 9.75 -18.79 -1.63
CA THR A 600 8.76 -19.87 -1.77
C THR A 600 8.23 -20.36 -0.43
N LEU A 601 7.06 -21.02 -0.42
CA LEU A 601 6.54 -21.66 0.81
C LEU A 601 7.46 -22.78 1.31
N TYR A 602 8.09 -23.52 0.40
CA TYR A 602 9.08 -24.54 0.80
C TYR A 602 10.24 -23.91 1.58
N ASP A 603 10.79 -22.81 1.07
CA ASP A 603 11.87 -22.08 1.73
C ASP A 603 11.41 -21.48 3.07
N LEU A 604 10.13 -21.08 3.19
CA LEU A 604 9.58 -20.59 4.47
C LEU A 604 9.60 -21.64 5.57
N LEU A 605 9.47 -22.91 5.22
CA LEU A 605 9.53 -24.04 6.15
C LEU A 605 10.95 -24.47 6.50
N LEU A 606 11.98 -23.82 5.95
CA LEU A 606 13.39 -24.03 6.26
C LEU A 606 13.89 -23.04 7.32
N PRO A 607 14.93 -23.40 8.08
CA PRO A 607 15.60 -22.46 8.97
C PRO A 607 16.43 -21.44 8.20
N LYS A 608 16.68 -20.28 8.81
CA LYS A 608 17.77 -19.40 8.40
C LYS A 608 19.09 -19.99 8.81
N LYS A 609 20.09 -20.03 7.91
CA LYS A 609 21.46 -20.46 8.26
C LYS A 609 22.09 -19.50 9.29
N ARG A 610 22.67 -20.03 10.32
CA ARG A 610 23.38 -19.32 11.41
C ARG A 610 24.82 -19.76 11.51
N PRO A 611 25.70 -18.96 12.12
CA PRO A 611 27.07 -19.40 12.42
C PRO A 611 27.08 -20.71 13.24
N GLY A 612 27.83 -21.72 12.77
CA GLY A 612 27.88 -23.04 13.40
C GLY A 612 26.88 -24.08 12.91
N ASP A 613 25.94 -23.70 12.06
CA ASP A 613 25.05 -24.68 11.39
C ASP A 613 25.84 -25.48 10.33
N ALA A 614 25.44 -26.75 10.14
CA ALA A 614 26.08 -27.64 9.17
C ALA A 614 26.00 -27.08 7.73
N ASP A 615 27.07 -27.25 6.96
CA ASP A 615 27.12 -26.70 5.60
C ASP A 615 26.27 -27.48 4.59
N ASP A 616 25.97 -28.73 4.87
CA ASP A 616 25.16 -29.65 4.06
C ASP A 616 23.64 -29.61 4.41
N GLY A 617 23.25 -28.73 5.33
CA GLY A 617 21.84 -28.52 5.70
C GLY A 617 21.03 -27.75 4.66
N GLU A 618 19.71 -27.96 4.64
CA GLU A 618 18.79 -27.15 3.85
C GLU A 618 18.43 -25.86 4.61
N TYR A 619 18.67 -24.69 3.98
CA TYR A 619 18.42 -23.39 4.59
C TYR A 619 17.68 -22.46 3.66
N ARG A 620 17.04 -21.43 4.23
CA ARG A 620 16.52 -20.28 3.46
C ARG A 620 17.66 -19.62 2.70
N PRO A 621 17.46 -19.21 1.44
CA PRO A 621 18.49 -18.50 0.70
C PRO A 621 18.79 -17.14 1.36
N ASP A 622 20.09 -16.79 1.45
CA ASP A 622 20.52 -15.47 1.86
C ASP A 622 20.33 -14.43 0.74
N GLU A 623 20.37 -14.90 -0.51
CA GLU A 623 20.18 -14.07 -1.71
C GLU A 623 19.31 -14.83 -2.72
N PHE A 624 18.43 -14.10 -3.41
CA PHE A 624 17.58 -14.63 -4.47
C PHE A 624 17.15 -13.52 -5.43
N GLU A 625 16.78 -13.89 -6.65
CA GLU A 625 16.26 -12.95 -7.64
C GLU A 625 14.76 -12.76 -7.51
N VAL A 626 14.29 -11.51 -7.69
CA VAL A 626 12.87 -11.13 -7.67
C VAL A 626 12.53 -10.36 -8.96
N GLY A 627 11.34 -10.56 -9.46
CA GLY A 627 10.82 -9.86 -10.65
C GLY A 627 10.19 -10.77 -11.70
N SER A 628 10.63 -12.02 -11.85
CA SER A 628 9.95 -12.99 -12.72
C SER A 628 8.57 -13.36 -12.18
N ARG A 629 7.62 -13.59 -13.06
CA ARG A 629 6.28 -14.14 -12.77
C ARG A 629 6.19 -15.65 -12.98
N GLU A 630 7.27 -16.29 -13.48
CA GLU A 630 7.32 -17.73 -13.65
C GLU A 630 7.23 -18.44 -12.29
N PHE A 631 6.30 -19.37 -12.20
CA PHE A 631 5.93 -20.01 -10.95
C PHE A 631 6.47 -21.44 -10.84
N ASP A 632 7.03 -21.76 -9.68
CA ASP A 632 7.43 -23.10 -9.31
C ASP A 632 6.33 -23.76 -8.44
N PRO A 633 5.48 -24.62 -9.00
CA PRO A 633 4.42 -25.28 -8.27
C PRO A 633 4.91 -26.33 -7.29
N ALA A 634 6.15 -26.79 -7.40
CA ALA A 634 6.74 -27.78 -6.49
C ALA A 634 7.18 -27.09 -5.17
N LYS A 635 7.74 -25.90 -5.26
CA LYS A 635 8.13 -25.12 -4.08
C LYS A 635 7.07 -24.11 -3.64
N VAL A 636 6.07 -23.85 -4.48
CA VAL A 636 5.00 -22.86 -4.30
C VAL A 636 5.56 -21.46 -4.11
N GLY A 637 5.99 -20.85 -5.21
CA GLY A 637 6.54 -19.50 -5.25
C GLY A 637 7.07 -19.16 -6.63
N PHE A 638 7.64 -17.97 -6.79
CA PHE A 638 8.21 -17.57 -8.06
C PHE A 638 9.61 -18.16 -8.28
N LYS A 639 9.99 -18.31 -9.55
CA LYS A 639 11.38 -18.59 -9.92
C LYS A 639 12.28 -17.52 -9.27
N SER A 640 13.33 -17.96 -8.57
CA SER A 640 14.13 -17.12 -7.69
C SER A 640 15.60 -17.04 -8.07
N SER A 641 15.98 -17.52 -9.29
CA SER A 641 17.35 -17.45 -9.78
C SER A 641 17.45 -17.63 -11.30
N GLY A 642 18.55 -17.16 -11.88
CA GLY A 642 18.95 -17.47 -13.26
C GLY A 642 18.21 -16.71 -14.35
N TYR A 643 17.68 -15.50 -14.07
CA TYR A 643 17.01 -14.66 -15.07
C TYR A 643 17.46 -13.19 -15.05
N GLY A 644 18.40 -12.80 -14.17
CA GLY A 644 18.93 -11.45 -14.09
C GLY A 644 17.96 -10.45 -13.43
N GLY A 645 17.13 -10.93 -12.51
CA GLY A 645 16.20 -10.12 -11.75
C GLY A 645 16.88 -9.21 -10.70
N PHE A 646 16.07 -8.51 -9.93
CA PHE A 646 16.57 -7.75 -8.79
C PHE A 646 17.11 -8.72 -7.72
N LEU A 647 18.39 -8.58 -7.36
CA LEU A 647 18.99 -9.41 -6.33
C LEU A 647 18.54 -8.94 -4.94
N PHE A 648 17.69 -9.73 -4.32
CA PHE A 648 17.26 -9.52 -2.95
C PHE A 648 18.30 -10.12 -1.99
N ASN A 649 18.90 -9.28 -1.14
CA ASN A 649 19.84 -9.71 -0.13
C ASN A 649 19.20 -9.63 1.26
N THR A 650 19.03 -10.77 1.92
CA THR A 650 18.36 -10.88 3.22
C THR A 650 19.21 -10.40 4.40
N LYS A 651 20.52 -10.24 4.20
CA LYS A 651 21.43 -9.64 5.19
C LYS A 651 21.40 -8.11 5.14
N GLY A 652 20.77 -7.56 4.09
CA GLY A 652 20.81 -6.14 3.81
C GLY A 652 22.13 -5.70 3.16
N ILE A 653 22.20 -4.42 2.83
CA ILE A 653 23.42 -3.78 2.29
C ILE A 653 24.22 -3.24 3.46
N LYS A 654 25.51 -3.47 3.45
CA LYS A 654 26.41 -2.91 4.45
C LYS A 654 26.47 -1.38 4.27
N ASP A 655 26.09 -0.65 5.29
CA ASP A 655 26.16 0.82 5.28
C ASP A 655 27.59 1.31 5.50
N ASP A 656 27.84 2.60 5.28
CA ASP A 656 29.15 3.22 5.42
C ASP A 656 29.73 3.16 6.85
N ARG A 657 28.90 2.77 7.84
CA ARG A 657 29.28 2.59 9.24
C ARG A 657 29.53 1.14 9.62
N GLY A 658 29.46 0.23 8.63
CA GLY A 658 29.64 -1.21 8.81
C GLY A 658 28.41 -1.96 9.34
N GLY A 659 27.27 -1.28 9.53
CA GLY A 659 25.99 -1.89 9.82
C GLY A 659 25.29 -2.41 8.56
N TYR A 660 24.29 -3.28 8.72
CA TYR A 660 23.44 -3.72 7.61
C TYR A 660 22.15 -2.93 7.59
N THR A 661 21.62 -2.66 6.39
CA THR A 661 20.28 -2.07 6.22
C THR A 661 19.24 -2.99 6.80
N LYS A 662 18.31 -2.43 7.58
CA LYS A 662 17.19 -3.17 8.18
C LYS A 662 16.06 -3.34 7.16
N GLY A 663 15.06 -4.16 7.48
CA GLY A 663 13.87 -4.39 6.66
C GLY A 663 13.96 -5.57 5.69
N ASN A 664 15.10 -6.25 5.61
CA ASN A 664 15.34 -7.34 4.65
C ASN A 664 15.51 -8.72 5.30
N SER A 665 15.49 -8.83 6.62
CA SER A 665 15.78 -10.10 7.29
C SER A 665 14.76 -11.18 6.94
N ASN A 666 15.23 -12.39 6.61
CA ASN A 666 14.44 -13.58 6.43
C ASN A 666 14.41 -14.48 7.69
N ALA A 667 14.85 -13.95 8.82
CA ALA A 667 14.81 -14.67 10.10
C ALA A 667 13.38 -14.80 10.65
N GLY A 668 13.26 -15.66 11.65
CA GLY A 668 12.01 -15.87 12.37
C GLY A 668 11.01 -16.76 11.65
N HIS A 669 9.87 -16.99 12.30
CA HIS A 669 8.83 -17.89 11.79
C HIS A 669 9.37 -19.32 11.53
N GLU A 670 10.22 -19.80 12.44
CA GLU A 670 10.97 -21.05 12.30
C GLU A 670 10.35 -22.19 13.13
N TYR A 671 9.02 -22.34 13.06
CA TYR A 671 8.24 -23.24 13.92
C TYR A 671 8.37 -24.75 13.61
N GLY A 672 9.14 -25.13 12.65
CA GLY A 672 9.31 -26.54 12.28
C GLY A 672 10.76 -27.02 12.27
N VAL A 673 11.68 -26.28 12.92
CA VAL A 673 13.11 -26.48 12.71
C VAL A 673 13.93 -26.68 13.98
N ARG A 674 13.31 -27.13 15.09
CA ARG A 674 13.98 -27.43 16.38
C ARG A 674 14.81 -26.23 16.91
N ARG A 675 14.37 -25.03 16.72
CA ARG A 675 14.89 -23.88 17.46
C ARG A 675 13.78 -23.39 18.37
N MET A 676 14.03 -23.45 19.66
CA MET A 676 13.12 -22.86 20.62
C MET A 676 13.18 -21.34 20.44
N ALA A 677 12.09 -20.67 20.67
CA ALA A 677 11.98 -19.22 20.51
C ALA A 677 13.09 -18.44 21.25
N ASP A 678 13.68 -19.03 22.26
CA ASP A 678 14.73 -18.45 23.11
C ASP A 678 16.18 -18.66 22.63
N GLU A 679 16.46 -19.50 21.63
CA GLU A 679 17.84 -19.67 21.14
C GLU A 679 18.38 -18.42 20.41
N SER A 680 17.52 -17.45 20.07
CA SER A 680 17.94 -16.15 19.55
C SER A 680 18.51 -15.23 20.65
N ASN A 681 18.23 -15.49 21.94
CA ASN A 681 18.56 -14.63 23.08
C ASN A 681 19.50 -15.28 24.12
N GLY A 682 19.99 -16.50 23.85
CA GLY A 682 20.89 -17.18 24.78
C GLY A 682 20.64 -18.68 24.90
N PRO A 683 21.41 -19.42 25.73
CA PRO A 683 21.21 -20.84 25.90
C PRO A 683 19.85 -21.12 26.56
N VAL A 684 19.05 -21.93 25.91
CA VAL A 684 17.76 -22.42 26.41
C VAL A 684 17.94 -23.12 27.75
N ASP A 685 17.07 -22.81 28.70
CA ASP A 685 17.05 -23.51 30.02
C ASP A 685 16.98 -25.02 29.81
N GLN A 686 17.95 -25.73 30.36
CA GLN A 686 18.05 -27.17 30.24
C GLN A 686 16.78 -27.87 30.74
N LYS A 687 16.07 -27.27 31.73
CA LYS A 687 14.77 -27.79 32.22
C LYS A 687 13.70 -27.84 31.14
N ILE A 688 13.71 -26.89 30.20
CA ILE A 688 12.76 -26.89 29.09
C ILE A 688 13.12 -27.96 28.08
N LYS A 689 14.43 -28.18 27.81
CA LYS A 689 14.91 -29.24 26.92
C LYS A 689 14.53 -30.62 27.47
N ASP A 690 14.64 -30.79 28.78
CA ASP A 690 14.33 -32.07 29.44
C ASP A 690 12.82 -32.38 29.47
N GLN A 691 11.98 -31.35 29.35
CA GLN A 691 10.52 -31.50 29.26
C GLN A 691 10.01 -31.81 27.84
N CYS A 692 10.82 -31.62 26.81
CA CYS A 692 10.47 -31.90 25.42
C CYS A 692 10.66 -33.37 25.04
N THR A 693 10.17 -34.30 25.84
CA THR A 693 10.17 -35.74 25.54
C THR A 693 8.86 -36.15 24.87
N ASP A 694 8.88 -37.24 24.08
CA ASP A 694 7.69 -37.77 23.41
C ASP A 694 6.55 -38.12 24.39
N GLU A 695 6.83 -38.43 25.63
CA GLU A 695 5.84 -38.68 26.68
C GLU A 695 5.19 -37.41 27.18
N ASN A 696 5.96 -36.38 27.44
CA ASN A 696 5.43 -35.08 27.93
C ASN A 696 4.61 -34.33 26.91
N ILE A 697 4.84 -34.58 25.61
CA ILE A 697 4.05 -33.95 24.53
C ILE A 697 2.71 -34.67 24.32
N LYS A 698 2.61 -35.95 24.69
CA LYS A 698 1.34 -36.68 24.64
C LYS A 698 0.35 -36.27 25.72
N ASP A 699 0.83 -35.79 26.86
CA ASP A 699 0.00 -35.36 27.98
C ASP A 699 -0.30 -33.86 27.94
N GLU A 700 -0.99 -33.42 26.91
CA GLU A 700 -1.83 -32.23 26.72
C GLU A 700 -1.59 -30.94 27.56
N ASP A 701 -0.40 -30.70 28.12
CA ASP A 701 -0.09 -29.39 28.70
C ASP A 701 0.24 -28.38 27.57
N PRO A 702 -0.64 -27.41 27.27
CA PRO A 702 -0.44 -26.43 26.20
C PRO A 702 0.86 -25.64 26.38
N SER A 703 1.29 -25.41 27.62
CA SER A 703 2.47 -24.58 27.94
C SER A 703 3.79 -25.28 27.58
N ILE A 704 3.79 -26.63 27.58
CA ILE A 704 4.94 -27.47 27.17
C ILE A 704 4.87 -27.70 25.65
N LYS A 705 3.69 -27.98 25.13
CA LYS A 705 3.45 -28.29 23.70
C LYS A 705 3.87 -27.14 22.78
N ASP A 706 3.60 -25.90 23.17
CA ASP A 706 3.98 -24.69 22.40
C ASP A 706 5.48 -24.40 22.44
N LYS A 707 6.23 -24.97 23.41
CA LYS A 707 7.68 -24.80 23.57
C LYS A 707 8.48 -25.90 22.87
N CYS A 708 7.88 -27.06 22.61
CA CYS A 708 8.54 -28.22 22.05
C CYS A 708 8.12 -28.50 20.62
N LEU A 709 8.65 -27.71 19.67
CA LEU A 709 8.41 -27.94 18.25
C LEU A 709 9.46 -28.93 17.69
N TYR A 710 9.02 -30.10 17.25
CA TYR A 710 9.89 -31.03 16.55
C TYR A 710 10.32 -30.50 15.19
N PRO A 711 11.58 -30.74 14.77
CA PRO A 711 11.98 -30.43 13.41
C PRO A 711 11.15 -31.28 12.44
N MET A 712 10.50 -30.60 11.50
CA MET A 712 9.85 -31.27 10.39
C MET A 712 10.91 -31.90 9.49
N SER A 713 10.74 -33.17 9.18
CA SER A 713 11.52 -33.86 8.15
C SER A 713 11.22 -33.21 6.78
N ARG A 714 12.03 -33.53 5.78
CA ARG A 714 11.75 -33.10 4.40
C ARG A 714 10.36 -33.59 3.94
N GLU A 715 10.00 -34.80 4.25
CA GLU A 715 8.68 -35.36 3.91
C GLU A 715 7.55 -34.63 4.64
N ASP A 716 7.72 -34.27 5.92
CA ASP A 716 6.73 -33.48 6.65
C ASP A 716 6.53 -32.11 6.00
N ARG A 717 7.61 -31.44 5.56
CA ARG A 717 7.51 -30.18 4.84
C ARG A 717 6.75 -30.32 3.52
N LEU A 718 6.98 -31.39 2.77
CA LEU A 718 6.26 -31.68 1.54
C LEU A 718 4.78 -32.02 1.81
N ASP A 719 4.48 -32.78 2.86
CA ASP A 719 3.09 -33.07 3.26
C ASP A 719 2.35 -31.79 3.66
N LEU A 720 2.98 -30.92 4.45
CA LEU A 720 2.43 -29.62 4.84
C LEU A 720 2.24 -28.70 3.62
N LEU A 721 3.20 -28.66 2.70
CA LEU A 721 3.13 -27.85 1.49
C LEU A 721 1.94 -28.24 0.61
N GLU A 722 1.68 -29.54 0.44
CA GLU A 722 0.51 -30.03 -0.30
C GLU A 722 -0.80 -29.60 0.38
N TYR A 723 -0.87 -29.62 1.69
CA TYR A 723 -2.04 -29.12 2.41
C TYR A 723 -2.21 -27.60 2.24
N LEU A 724 -1.13 -26.81 2.30
CA LEU A 724 -1.18 -25.36 2.10
C LEU A 724 -1.70 -24.96 0.71
N LYS A 725 -1.49 -25.77 -0.33
CA LYS A 725 -2.08 -25.56 -1.66
C LYS A 725 -3.62 -25.63 -1.63
N THR A 726 -4.20 -26.34 -0.68
CA THR A 726 -5.67 -26.52 -0.57
C THR A 726 -6.37 -25.38 0.18
N LEU A 727 -5.61 -24.53 0.87
CA LEU A 727 -6.13 -23.37 1.57
C LEU A 727 -6.34 -22.20 0.58
#